data_6deb69162e8aee71115a833cc6cdcdcb
#
_entry.id   6deb69162e8aee71115a833cc6cdcdcb
#
_cell.length_a   1.000
_cell.length_b   1.000
_cell.length_c   1.000
_cell.angle_alpha   90.00
_cell.angle_beta   90.00
_cell.angle_gamma   90.00
#
_symmetry.space_group_name_H-M   'P 1'
#
loop_
_entity.id
_entity.type
_entity.pdbx_description
1 polymer ?
#
loop_
_entity_poly.entity_id
_entity_poly.type
_entity_poly.pdbx_seq_one_letter_code
_entity_poly.pdbx_strand_id
1 'polypeptide(L)'
;MDFREFLRQGFVVLDGATCSNLQHAGMKSGDCPEQWIAKHPEVFIDLQCRYIEAGSDVLYTPTFTCNRIKLDEYGLASKQEELTKTLVGLTKEAIRRSKTDRKIYVAGDISMTGQQLEPIGSMPFEELVDVYKQQVRLLVKEGVDLFAIETMMSLQECRAALLAVKETCDIPALVTLTYQEDGRTLYGTSPETALVVLQSMGADAIGINCSTGPDKMVDAVKVMAEYACVPLVVKPNAGLPFLQDGVTCYDMDAESFSEAMMPLVDVGATVLGGCCGTTPQHIQKLVGRLKEKKAREIPERKSIRALTTERNITPISLDGRFRIVGERINPTGKKELQEKLRAGDLSLVMDMAEEQEKLGASILDVNMGMNGIDEKEMMLRAVNELTMTVDLPLSIDSSYVDVVESALRIYPGRALINSISLEPEKFEKLIPIAKKYGAMFILLPLSDAGLPKDLDEKKTIIHTILDEAKRQGMAEEDIVVDGLVATIGANKNAALEVLETIRYCKNELGVATICGLSNISFGLPERVFVNTAFLTLAIGQGLTMAIANPSQTLLVNAALASDLLLNKEEADLHYINGVAGAVITQSQPKNEVAEEDGHPLYLAVVKGKSGHVLELVEEELKKGTEPSEIIDKYLIAAINYVGELFEQKKYFLPQLIASAETMEKAINRLEPLLEAARGNEKLATIVVATVKGDIHDIGKNLVALMLKNYGYHVIDLGKDVETQTILDTAKAENASIIGLSALMTTTMMEMKEVVDEAKKQGVKAKIIIGGAVVTESFAEEIGADGYSADAREAVKVVNRLLEK
;
A
#
# COMPACT_ATOMS: atom_id res chain seq x y z
N MET A 1 -31.49 -9.55 12.02
CA MET A 1 -30.74 -8.30 11.93
C MET A 1 -29.62 -8.54 10.95
N ASP A 2 -29.47 -7.67 9.96
CA ASP A 2 -28.31 -7.67 9.04
C ASP A 2 -27.05 -7.30 9.80
N PHE A 3 -25.88 -7.77 9.33
CA PHE A 3 -24.60 -7.50 10.02
C PHE A 3 -24.20 -6.02 9.95
N ARG A 4 -24.51 -5.32 8.85
CA ARG A 4 -24.29 -3.87 8.73
C ARG A 4 -25.07 -3.06 9.77
N GLU A 5 -26.30 -3.48 10.08
CA GLU A 5 -27.09 -2.88 11.17
C GLU A 5 -26.47 -3.19 12.53
N PHE A 6 -25.99 -4.43 12.72
CA PHE A 6 -25.38 -4.86 13.96
C PHE A 6 -24.10 -4.08 14.29
N LEU A 7 -23.26 -3.83 13.28
CA LEU A 7 -22.03 -3.02 13.39
C LEU A 7 -22.26 -1.60 13.95
N ARG A 8 -23.48 -1.06 13.84
CA ARG A 8 -23.81 0.32 14.27
C ARG A 8 -24.46 0.38 15.65
N GLN A 9 -24.76 -0.75 16.27
CA GLN A 9 -25.52 -0.78 17.54
C GLN A 9 -24.65 -0.69 18.79
N GLY A 10 -23.35 -0.91 18.68
CA GLY A 10 -22.46 -0.92 19.84
C GLY A 10 -21.15 -1.63 19.55
N PHE A 11 -20.60 -2.25 20.58
CA PHE A 11 -19.42 -3.08 20.40
C PHE A 11 -19.78 -4.39 19.71
N VAL A 12 -18.92 -4.82 18.81
CA VAL A 12 -18.94 -6.14 18.18
C VAL A 12 -17.71 -6.90 18.66
N VAL A 13 -17.92 -8.08 19.21
CA VAL A 13 -16.83 -8.92 19.70
C VAL A 13 -16.56 -10.05 18.72
N LEU A 14 -15.35 -10.02 18.15
CA LEU A 14 -14.82 -11.09 17.31
C LEU A 14 -14.27 -12.22 18.19
N ASP A 15 -13.90 -13.33 17.59
CA ASP A 15 -13.19 -14.39 18.29
C ASP A 15 -11.71 -14.05 18.54
N GLY A 16 -10.94 -15.00 19.03
CA GLY A 16 -9.50 -14.92 19.23
C GLY A 16 -8.74 -15.87 18.31
N ALA A 17 -7.50 -16.17 18.67
CA ALA A 17 -6.63 -17.01 17.88
C ALA A 17 -7.18 -18.40 17.60
N THR A 18 -7.00 -18.87 16.38
CA THR A 18 -7.21 -20.28 15.99
C THR A 18 -5.90 -21.06 16.05
N CYS A 19 -4.90 -20.73 15.23
CA CYS A 19 -3.69 -21.54 15.07
C CYS A 19 -2.90 -21.74 16.37
N SER A 20 -2.64 -20.69 17.17
CA SER A 20 -1.89 -20.85 18.42
C SER A 20 -2.60 -21.76 19.44
N ASN A 21 -3.95 -21.72 19.51
CA ASN A 21 -4.71 -22.65 20.36
C ASN A 21 -4.65 -24.10 19.83
N LEU A 22 -4.66 -24.29 18.51
CA LEU A 22 -4.56 -25.62 17.91
C LEU A 22 -3.16 -26.21 18.07
N GLN A 23 -2.08 -25.40 18.08
CA GLN A 23 -0.74 -25.85 18.39
C GLN A 23 -0.64 -26.37 19.82
N HIS A 24 -1.23 -25.67 20.79
CA HIS A 24 -1.35 -26.20 22.16
C HIS A 24 -2.17 -27.50 22.24
N ALA A 25 -3.06 -27.74 21.27
CA ALA A 25 -3.83 -28.99 21.16
C ALA A 25 -3.11 -30.07 20.32
N GLY A 26 -1.88 -29.85 19.86
CA GLY A 26 -1.05 -30.84 19.20
C GLY A 26 -0.86 -30.70 17.68
N MET A 27 -1.32 -29.59 17.05
CA MET A 27 -0.95 -29.23 15.69
C MET A 27 0.53 -28.87 15.65
N LYS A 28 1.26 -29.43 14.70
CA LYS A 28 2.69 -29.13 14.57
C LYS A 28 2.93 -27.93 13.68
N SER A 29 4.07 -27.31 13.87
CA SER A 29 4.60 -26.35 12.91
C SER A 29 4.79 -27.04 11.55
N GLY A 30 4.39 -26.36 10.45
CA GLY A 30 4.42 -26.92 9.10
C GLY A 30 3.19 -27.76 8.69
N ASP A 31 2.29 -28.10 9.60
CA ASP A 31 1.01 -28.71 9.20
C ASP A 31 0.15 -27.65 8.47
N CYS A 32 -0.53 -28.05 7.39
CA CYS A 32 -1.58 -27.23 6.80
C CYS A 32 -2.75 -27.12 7.80
N PRO A 33 -3.04 -25.93 8.35
CA PRO A 33 -4.07 -25.76 9.39
C PRO A 33 -5.45 -26.25 8.94
N GLU A 34 -5.84 -25.93 7.72
CA GLU A 34 -7.12 -26.33 7.14
C GLU A 34 -7.27 -27.85 7.08
N GLN A 35 -6.23 -28.54 6.64
CA GLN A 35 -6.24 -29.99 6.57
C GLN A 35 -6.20 -30.61 7.98
N TRP A 36 -5.41 -30.03 8.88
CA TRP A 36 -5.34 -30.52 10.27
C TRP A 36 -6.70 -30.41 10.97
N ILE A 37 -7.38 -29.24 10.84
CA ILE A 37 -8.72 -28.99 11.40
C ILE A 37 -9.71 -29.98 10.82
N ALA A 38 -9.70 -30.21 9.50
CA ALA A 38 -10.58 -31.18 8.87
C ALA A 38 -10.40 -32.62 9.42
N LYS A 39 -9.18 -32.98 9.85
CA LYS A 39 -8.85 -34.28 10.48
C LYS A 39 -9.16 -34.34 11.98
N HIS A 40 -9.20 -33.17 12.66
CA HIS A 40 -9.43 -33.05 14.10
C HIS A 40 -10.62 -32.12 14.42
N PRO A 41 -11.81 -32.39 13.86
CA PRO A 41 -12.94 -31.47 13.88
C PRO A 41 -13.42 -31.13 15.30
N GLU A 42 -13.33 -32.08 16.24
CA GLU A 42 -13.81 -31.89 17.61
C GLU A 42 -12.95 -30.86 18.38
N VAL A 43 -11.65 -30.79 18.12
CA VAL A 43 -10.75 -29.82 18.77
C VAL A 43 -11.14 -28.41 18.35
N PHE A 44 -11.38 -28.20 17.06
CA PHE A 44 -11.77 -26.91 16.53
C PHE A 44 -13.19 -26.49 16.96
N ILE A 45 -14.15 -27.41 16.92
CA ILE A 45 -15.51 -27.15 17.38
C ILE A 45 -15.54 -26.76 18.86
N ASP A 46 -14.80 -27.49 19.72
CA ASP A 46 -14.67 -27.15 21.14
C ASP A 46 -14.11 -25.73 21.35
N LEU A 47 -13.05 -25.39 20.63
CA LEU A 47 -12.46 -24.05 20.69
C LEU A 47 -13.49 -22.97 20.35
N GLN A 48 -14.23 -23.12 19.25
CA GLN A 48 -15.23 -22.14 18.84
C GLN A 48 -16.43 -22.09 19.80
N CYS A 49 -16.87 -23.22 20.36
CA CYS A 49 -17.88 -23.20 21.40
C CYS A 49 -17.45 -22.37 22.62
N ARG A 50 -16.19 -22.50 23.04
CA ARG A 50 -15.64 -21.70 24.15
C ARG A 50 -15.52 -20.21 23.81
N TYR A 51 -15.27 -19.81 22.54
CA TYR A 51 -15.35 -18.42 22.12
C TYR A 51 -16.79 -17.88 22.18
N ILE A 52 -17.78 -18.66 21.78
CA ILE A 52 -19.19 -18.26 21.93
C ILE A 52 -19.55 -18.06 23.41
N GLU A 53 -19.13 -18.97 24.29
CA GLU A 53 -19.34 -18.88 25.74
C GLU A 53 -18.61 -17.66 26.34
N ALA A 54 -17.43 -17.33 25.83
CA ALA A 54 -16.66 -16.15 26.22
C ALA A 54 -17.33 -14.83 25.81
N GLY A 55 -18.28 -14.88 24.86
CA GLY A 55 -19.08 -13.71 24.47
C GLY A 55 -18.82 -13.21 23.04
N SER A 56 -18.10 -13.93 22.20
CA SER A 56 -17.93 -13.56 20.78
C SER A 56 -19.27 -13.50 20.05
N ASP A 57 -19.42 -12.49 19.21
CA ASP A 57 -20.58 -12.27 18.33
C ASP A 57 -20.32 -12.77 16.92
N VAL A 58 -19.04 -12.84 16.53
CA VAL A 58 -18.56 -13.27 15.22
C VAL A 58 -17.53 -14.37 15.40
N LEU A 59 -17.67 -15.46 14.65
CA LEU A 59 -16.68 -16.51 14.53
C LEU A 59 -16.07 -16.51 13.14
N TYR A 60 -14.75 -16.58 13.06
CA TYR A 60 -14.04 -16.73 11.80
C TYR A 60 -14.01 -18.20 11.38
N THR A 61 -14.33 -18.48 10.12
CA THR A 61 -14.12 -19.81 9.56
C THR A 61 -12.61 -20.05 9.45
N PRO A 62 -12.13 -21.27 9.64
CA PRO A 62 -10.70 -21.57 9.51
C PRO A 62 -10.29 -21.72 8.02
N THR A 63 -10.55 -20.67 7.23
CA THR A 63 -10.30 -20.63 5.79
C THR A 63 -9.27 -19.58 5.40
N PHE A 64 -8.48 -19.15 6.35
CA PHE A 64 -7.46 -18.10 6.26
C PHE A 64 -6.55 -18.26 5.04
N THR A 65 -5.97 -19.44 4.82
CA THR A 65 -5.12 -19.76 3.67
C THR A 65 -5.80 -20.65 2.64
N CYS A 66 -7.14 -20.76 2.65
CA CYS A 66 -7.90 -21.64 1.77
C CYS A 66 -8.10 -21.08 0.34
N ASN A 67 -7.10 -20.40 -0.21
CA ASN A 67 -7.04 -20.02 -1.62
C ASN A 67 -6.20 -21.03 -2.42
N ARG A 68 -6.37 -21.05 -3.76
CA ARG A 68 -5.71 -22.05 -4.63
C ARG A 68 -4.18 -22.00 -4.53
N ILE A 69 -3.59 -20.79 -4.36
CA ILE A 69 -2.15 -20.61 -4.32
C ILE A 69 -1.57 -21.21 -3.03
N LYS A 70 -2.13 -20.85 -1.89
CA LYS A 70 -1.67 -21.38 -0.60
C LYS A 70 -1.92 -22.87 -0.44
N LEU A 71 -3.05 -23.37 -0.93
CA LEU A 71 -3.33 -24.80 -0.90
C LEU A 71 -2.42 -25.59 -1.85
N ASP A 72 -1.93 -24.98 -2.92
CA ASP A 72 -1.01 -25.64 -3.86
C ASP A 72 0.36 -25.90 -3.21
N GLU A 73 0.81 -25.05 -2.30
CA GLU A 73 2.02 -25.24 -1.51
C GLU A 73 2.00 -26.57 -0.71
N TYR A 74 0.81 -27.04 -0.36
CA TYR A 74 0.59 -28.34 0.32
C TYR A 74 0.07 -29.45 -0.62
N GLY A 75 0.02 -29.20 -1.94
CA GLY A 75 -0.56 -30.15 -2.91
C GLY A 75 -2.08 -30.33 -2.75
N LEU A 76 -2.78 -29.35 -2.17
CA LEU A 76 -4.20 -29.40 -1.82
C LEU A 76 -5.09 -28.52 -2.70
N ALA A 77 -4.58 -27.83 -3.72
CA ALA A 77 -5.36 -26.91 -4.56
C ALA A 77 -6.64 -27.56 -5.13
N SER A 78 -6.55 -28.83 -5.55
CA SER A 78 -7.74 -29.58 -6.06
C SER A 78 -8.80 -29.87 -5.01
N LYS A 79 -8.51 -29.72 -3.72
CA LYS A 79 -9.42 -29.96 -2.60
C LYS A 79 -10.04 -28.69 -2.01
N GLN A 80 -9.78 -27.53 -2.61
CA GLN A 80 -10.23 -26.23 -2.09
C GLN A 80 -11.74 -26.21 -1.80
N GLU A 81 -12.59 -26.68 -2.72
CA GLU A 81 -14.05 -26.71 -2.52
C GLU A 81 -14.47 -27.63 -1.37
N GLU A 82 -13.88 -28.84 -1.31
CA GLU A 82 -14.17 -29.82 -0.26
C GLU A 82 -13.75 -29.28 1.12
N LEU A 83 -12.53 -28.69 1.20
CA LEU A 83 -12.03 -28.10 2.44
C LEU A 83 -12.89 -26.91 2.87
N THR A 84 -13.16 -25.95 1.99
CA THR A 84 -14.01 -24.80 2.32
C THR A 84 -15.37 -25.22 2.87
N LYS A 85 -16.04 -26.18 2.20
CA LYS A 85 -17.32 -26.73 2.67
C LYS A 85 -17.21 -27.36 4.06
N THR A 86 -16.18 -28.16 4.28
CA THR A 86 -15.95 -28.83 5.56
C THR A 86 -15.74 -27.80 6.66
N LEU A 87 -14.81 -26.85 6.45
CA LEU A 87 -14.37 -25.87 7.43
C LEU A 87 -15.51 -24.90 7.84
N VAL A 88 -16.26 -24.37 6.88
CA VAL A 88 -17.45 -23.56 7.17
C VAL A 88 -18.52 -24.39 7.90
N GLY A 89 -18.67 -25.68 7.53
CA GLY A 89 -19.55 -26.60 8.19
C GLY A 89 -19.21 -26.81 9.67
N LEU A 90 -17.90 -26.87 10.02
CA LEU A 90 -17.46 -27.01 11.41
C LEU A 90 -17.80 -25.77 12.25
N THR A 91 -17.61 -24.56 11.72
CA THR A 91 -18.01 -23.32 12.41
C THR A 91 -19.53 -23.29 12.67
N LYS A 92 -20.35 -23.64 11.68
CA LYS A 92 -21.80 -23.75 11.86
C LYS A 92 -22.21 -24.83 12.90
N GLU A 93 -21.46 -25.94 12.92
CA GLU A 93 -21.68 -27.00 13.90
C GLU A 93 -21.32 -26.52 15.32
N ALA A 94 -20.25 -25.74 15.50
CA ALA A 94 -19.92 -25.15 16.80
C ALA A 94 -21.04 -24.23 17.30
N ILE A 95 -21.60 -23.38 16.44
CA ILE A 95 -22.75 -22.54 16.79
C ILE A 95 -23.96 -23.39 17.20
N ARG A 96 -24.26 -24.44 16.45
CA ARG A 96 -25.37 -25.35 16.78
C ARG A 96 -25.16 -26.07 18.13
N ARG A 97 -23.92 -26.47 18.46
CA ARG A 97 -23.57 -27.17 19.71
C ARG A 97 -23.58 -26.27 20.93
N SER A 98 -23.25 -24.99 20.75
CA SER A 98 -23.21 -24.01 21.85
C SER A 98 -24.61 -23.75 22.47
N LYS A 99 -25.69 -24.06 21.75
CA LYS A 99 -27.10 -23.83 22.16
C LYS A 99 -27.36 -22.40 22.65
N THR A 100 -26.59 -21.42 22.16
CA THR A 100 -26.80 -20.02 22.51
C THR A 100 -28.07 -19.46 21.86
N ASP A 101 -28.77 -18.60 22.58
CA ASP A 101 -29.89 -17.84 22.03
C ASP A 101 -29.47 -16.57 21.29
N ARG A 102 -28.20 -16.18 21.41
CA ARG A 102 -27.62 -15.04 20.67
C ARG A 102 -27.43 -15.39 19.20
N LYS A 103 -27.66 -14.43 18.31
CA LYS A 103 -27.22 -14.60 16.93
C LYS A 103 -25.67 -14.52 16.91
N ILE A 104 -25.03 -15.55 16.39
CA ILE A 104 -23.61 -15.58 16.10
C ILE A 104 -23.44 -15.49 14.59
N TYR A 105 -22.59 -14.59 14.12
CA TYR A 105 -22.29 -14.38 12.72
C TYR A 105 -21.07 -15.22 12.30
N VAL A 106 -21.12 -15.75 11.08
CA VAL A 106 -20.03 -16.54 10.47
C VAL A 106 -19.26 -15.68 9.50
N ALA A 107 -18.01 -15.38 9.80
CA ALA A 107 -17.12 -14.65 8.93
C ALA A 107 -16.33 -15.61 8.04
N GLY A 108 -16.45 -15.49 6.72
CA GLY A 108 -15.57 -16.15 5.78
C GLY A 108 -14.20 -15.49 5.83
N ASP A 109 -13.20 -16.21 6.35
CA ASP A 109 -11.87 -15.68 6.59
C ASP A 109 -11.00 -15.81 5.34
N ILE A 110 -10.38 -14.70 4.94
CA ILE A 110 -9.53 -14.54 3.76
C ILE A 110 -8.26 -13.79 4.18
N SER A 111 -7.11 -14.27 3.74
CA SER A 111 -5.84 -13.60 3.98
C SER A 111 -4.98 -13.57 2.73
N MET A 112 -3.78 -13.00 2.86
CA MET A 112 -2.84 -12.81 1.76
C MET A 112 -2.42 -14.12 1.09
N THR A 113 -2.10 -14.03 -0.19
CA THR A 113 -1.59 -15.14 -0.99
C THR A 113 -0.09 -15.34 -0.85
N GLY A 114 0.63 -14.32 -0.38
CA GLY A 114 2.09 -14.28 -0.35
C GLY A 114 2.72 -14.01 -1.71
N GLN A 115 1.93 -13.68 -2.73
CA GLN A 115 2.44 -13.28 -4.04
C GLN A 115 2.71 -11.78 -4.09
N GLN A 116 3.74 -11.42 -4.85
CA GLN A 116 4.03 -10.02 -5.13
C GLN A 116 3.39 -9.61 -6.46
N LEU A 117 2.62 -8.52 -6.42
CA LEU A 117 1.95 -7.96 -7.60
C LEU A 117 2.93 -7.20 -8.50
N GLU A 118 2.63 -7.19 -9.80
CA GLU A 118 3.27 -6.25 -10.73
C GLU A 118 3.10 -4.79 -10.26
N PRO A 119 4.11 -3.92 -10.44
CA PRO A 119 5.39 -4.15 -11.12
C PRO A 119 6.50 -4.71 -10.21
N ILE A 120 6.27 -4.90 -8.91
CA ILE A 120 7.26 -5.36 -7.94
C ILE A 120 7.54 -6.86 -8.08
N GLY A 121 6.51 -7.63 -8.32
CA GLY A 121 6.58 -9.06 -8.57
C GLY A 121 6.05 -9.42 -9.95
N SER A 122 5.68 -10.69 -10.12
CA SER A 122 5.20 -11.23 -11.41
C SER A 122 3.71 -11.53 -11.46
N MET A 123 2.97 -11.29 -10.35
CA MET A 123 1.54 -11.60 -10.28
C MET A 123 0.72 -10.45 -10.88
N PRO A 124 0.00 -10.67 -12.01
CA PRO A 124 -0.93 -9.68 -12.53
C PRO A 124 -2.08 -9.42 -11.55
N PHE A 125 -2.50 -8.15 -11.42
CA PHE A 125 -3.59 -7.76 -10.53
C PHE A 125 -4.89 -8.53 -10.78
N GLU A 126 -5.25 -8.75 -12.06
CA GLU A 126 -6.45 -9.49 -12.44
C GLU A 126 -6.40 -10.96 -12.03
N GLU A 127 -5.23 -11.58 -12.14
CA GLU A 127 -5.06 -12.97 -11.70
C GLU A 127 -5.26 -13.09 -10.19
N LEU A 128 -4.75 -12.14 -9.42
CA LEU A 128 -4.97 -12.10 -7.97
C LEU A 128 -6.44 -11.90 -7.62
N VAL A 129 -7.13 -10.98 -8.30
CA VAL A 129 -8.59 -10.81 -8.13
C VAL A 129 -9.34 -12.11 -8.42
N ASP A 130 -8.95 -12.87 -9.45
CA ASP A 130 -9.58 -14.15 -9.79
C ASP A 130 -9.31 -15.23 -8.74
N VAL A 131 -8.11 -15.25 -8.14
CA VAL A 131 -7.80 -16.14 -6.99
C VAL A 131 -8.77 -15.90 -5.85
N TYR A 132 -8.95 -14.63 -5.47
CA TYR A 132 -9.89 -14.27 -4.40
C TYR A 132 -11.34 -14.51 -4.79
N LYS A 133 -11.77 -14.21 -6.02
CA LYS A 133 -13.13 -14.52 -6.49
C LYS A 133 -13.46 -16.00 -6.38
N GLN A 134 -12.50 -16.87 -6.65
CA GLN A 134 -12.72 -18.30 -6.50
C GLN A 134 -13.01 -18.67 -5.03
N GLN A 135 -12.19 -18.17 -4.09
CA GLN A 135 -12.41 -18.41 -2.65
C GLN A 135 -13.72 -17.78 -2.18
N VAL A 136 -14.02 -16.54 -2.56
CA VAL A 136 -15.26 -15.83 -2.23
C VAL A 136 -16.48 -16.59 -2.69
N ARG A 137 -16.51 -17.09 -3.94
CA ARG A 137 -17.64 -17.87 -4.48
C ARG A 137 -17.90 -19.14 -3.66
N LEU A 138 -16.86 -19.81 -3.22
CA LEU A 138 -16.98 -21.00 -2.37
C LEU A 138 -17.55 -20.64 -0.99
N LEU A 139 -17.07 -19.58 -0.36
CA LEU A 139 -17.57 -19.11 0.92
C LEU A 139 -19.03 -18.62 0.84
N VAL A 140 -19.41 -17.90 -0.23
CA VAL A 140 -20.80 -17.50 -0.50
C VAL A 140 -21.71 -18.74 -0.64
N LYS A 141 -21.25 -19.75 -1.37
CA LYS A 141 -22.00 -21.01 -1.54
C LYS A 141 -22.27 -21.70 -0.21
N GLU A 142 -21.32 -21.64 0.71
CA GLU A 142 -21.47 -22.19 2.05
C GLU A 142 -22.22 -21.25 3.02
N GLY A 143 -22.63 -20.06 2.60
CA GLY A 143 -23.53 -19.16 3.32
C GLY A 143 -22.86 -18.55 4.56
N VAL A 144 -21.78 -17.80 4.36
CA VAL A 144 -21.20 -16.92 5.38
C VAL A 144 -22.01 -15.64 5.52
N ASP A 145 -22.01 -15.01 6.71
CA ASP A 145 -22.76 -13.78 6.98
C ASP A 145 -21.93 -12.51 6.60
N LEU A 146 -20.61 -12.60 6.64
CA LEU A 146 -19.67 -11.53 6.31
C LEU A 146 -18.34 -12.12 5.84
N PHE A 147 -17.48 -11.27 5.28
CA PHE A 147 -16.07 -11.58 5.01
C PHE A 147 -15.17 -10.90 6.03
N ALA A 148 -14.13 -11.59 6.47
CA ALA A 148 -12.98 -11.05 7.16
C ALA A 148 -11.78 -11.18 6.23
N ILE A 149 -11.27 -10.05 5.74
CA ILE A 149 -10.04 -9.94 4.97
C ILE A 149 -9.00 -9.45 5.97
N GLU A 150 -8.19 -10.38 6.53
CA GLU A 150 -7.32 -10.04 7.65
C GLU A 150 -5.84 -10.34 7.43
N THR A 151 -4.99 -9.73 8.25
CA THR A 151 -3.52 -9.91 8.27
C THR A 151 -2.87 -9.52 6.95
N MET A 152 -3.40 -8.50 6.31
CA MET A 152 -2.92 -8.01 5.03
C MET A 152 -1.74 -7.06 5.21
N MET A 153 -0.69 -7.22 4.40
CA MET A 153 0.52 -6.38 4.43
C MET A 153 0.58 -5.40 3.26
N SER A 154 -0.18 -5.65 2.19
CA SER A 154 -0.26 -4.83 0.98
C SER A 154 -1.64 -4.23 0.81
N LEU A 155 -1.72 -2.91 0.64
CA LEU A 155 -2.97 -2.23 0.32
C LEU A 155 -3.53 -2.70 -1.03
N GLN A 156 -2.66 -2.95 -2.00
CA GLN A 156 -3.07 -3.41 -3.33
C GLN A 156 -3.69 -4.81 -3.28
N GLU A 157 -3.15 -5.70 -2.45
CA GLU A 157 -3.74 -7.03 -2.24
C GLU A 157 -5.09 -6.94 -1.48
N CYS A 158 -5.21 -6.01 -0.49
CA CYS A 158 -6.52 -5.70 0.14
C CYS A 158 -7.56 -5.26 -0.88
N ARG A 159 -7.16 -4.38 -1.82
CA ARG A 159 -8.05 -3.91 -2.90
C ARG A 159 -8.49 -5.06 -3.80
N ALA A 160 -7.58 -5.96 -4.16
CA ALA A 160 -7.92 -7.13 -4.97
C ALA A 160 -8.93 -8.04 -4.26
N ALA A 161 -8.72 -8.34 -2.97
CA ALA A 161 -9.63 -9.15 -2.17
C ALA A 161 -11.01 -8.46 -1.98
N LEU A 162 -11.04 -7.17 -1.68
CA LEU A 162 -12.27 -6.40 -1.53
C LEU A 162 -13.05 -6.30 -2.85
N LEU A 163 -12.36 -6.06 -3.98
CA LEU A 163 -12.98 -6.08 -5.31
C LEU A 163 -13.57 -7.45 -5.62
N ALA A 164 -12.86 -8.53 -5.29
CA ALA A 164 -13.36 -9.89 -5.48
C ALA A 164 -14.68 -10.11 -4.72
N VAL A 165 -14.81 -9.62 -3.49
CA VAL A 165 -16.06 -9.66 -2.72
C VAL A 165 -17.14 -8.81 -3.40
N LYS A 166 -16.86 -7.53 -3.65
CA LYS A 166 -17.85 -6.56 -4.18
C LYS A 166 -18.33 -6.90 -5.60
N GLU A 167 -17.49 -7.52 -6.42
CA GLU A 167 -17.85 -7.99 -7.78
C GLU A 167 -18.59 -9.34 -7.75
N THR A 168 -18.59 -10.07 -6.63
CA THR A 168 -19.21 -11.39 -6.52
C THR A 168 -20.53 -11.34 -5.76
N CYS A 169 -20.66 -10.52 -4.71
CA CYS A 169 -21.83 -10.49 -3.84
C CYS A 169 -21.96 -9.15 -3.07
N ASP A 170 -23.06 -8.96 -2.36
CA ASP A 170 -23.30 -7.81 -1.47
C ASP A 170 -23.17 -8.20 0.03
N ILE A 171 -22.33 -9.19 0.35
CA ILE A 171 -22.06 -9.58 1.73
C ILE A 171 -21.08 -8.56 2.35
N PRO A 172 -21.30 -8.13 3.63
CA PRO A 172 -20.40 -7.21 4.30
C PRO A 172 -18.95 -7.70 4.36
N ALA A 173 -17.98 -6.76 4.31
CA ALA A 173 -16.57 -7.08 4.41
C ALA A 173 -15.87 -6.22 5.47
N LEU A 174 -15.20 -6.87 6.41
CA LEU A 174 -14.24 -6.30 7.33
C LEU A 174 -12.84 -6.43 6.71
N VAL A 175 -12.02 -5.37 6.77
CA VAL A 175 -10.66 -5.42 6.25
C VAL A 175 -9.67 -4.96 7.32
N THR A 176 -8.66 -5.77 7.61
CA THR A 176 -7.61 -5.41 8.56
C THR A 176 -6.22 -5.63 7.96
N LEU A 177 -5.35 -4.67 8.24
CA LEU A 177 -3.95 -4.72 7.84
C LEU A 177 -3.05 -4.92 9.06
N THR A 178 -1.87 -5.44 8.79
CA THR A 178 -0.82 -5.61 9.78
C THR A 178 0.20 -4.50 9.61
N TYR A 179 0.45 -3.74 10.69
CA TYR A 179 1.41 -2.65 10.72
C TYR A 179 2.63 -3.03 11.55
N GLN A 180 3.79 -2.55 11.14
CA GLN A 180 5.04 -2.69 11.88
C GLN A 180 5.09 -1.69 13.06
N GLU A 181 6.13 -1.75 13.88
CA GLU A 181 6.29 -0.85 15.04
C GLU A 181 6.36 0.64 14.68
N ASP A 182 6.77 0.96 13.45
CA ASP A 182 6.78 2.32 12.91
C ASP A 182 5.40 2.83 12.48
N GLY A 183 4.35 2.04 12.67
CA GLY A 183 2.97 2.37 12.32
C GLY A 183 2.67 2.29 10.82
N ARG A 184 3.54 1.65 10.00
CA ARG A 184 3.31 1.44 8.56
C ARG A 184 3.29 -0.03 8.21
N THR A 185 2.65 -0.38 7.11
CA THR A 185 2.74 -1.74 6.55
C THR A 185 4.12 -1.98 5.96
N LEU A 186 4.43 -3.23 5.60
CA LEU A 186 5.68 -3.58 4.92
C LEU A 186 5.89 -2.80 3.60
N TYR A 187 4.80 -2.41 2.93
CA TYR A 187 4.81 -1.61 1.69
C TYR A 187 4.78 -0.09 1.95
N GLY A 188 4.85 0.33 3.20
CA GLY A 188 4.90 1.74 3.59
C GLY A 188 3.54 2.42 3.73
N THR A 189 2.44 1.68 3.60
CA THR A 189 1.09 2.24 3.72
C THR A 189 0.81 2.71 5.13
N SER A 190 0.37 3.95 5.30
CA SER A 190 -0.06 4.48 6.59
C SER A 190 -1.49 4.05 6.94
N PRO A 191 -1.86 4.02 8.23
CA PRO A 191 -3.19 3.58 8.67
C PRO A 191 -4.33 4.41 8.08
N GLU A 192 -4.18 5.74 8.02
CA GLU A 192 -5.18 6.64 7.44
C GLU A 192 -5.28 6.48 5.92
N THR A 193 -4.20 6.18 5.23
CA THR A 193 -4.20 5.90 3.79
C THR A 193 -5.02 4.64 3.49
N ALA A 194 -4.71 3.53 4.16
CA ALA A 194 -5.46 2.29 4.00
C ALA A 194 -6.95 2.48 4.32
N LEU A 195 -7.25 3.18 5.41
CA LEU A 195 -8.62 3.48 5.79
C LEU A 195 -9.36 4.25 4.69
N VAL A 196 -8.79 5.36 4.19
CA VAL A 196 -9.45 6.21 3.18
C VAL A 196 -9.68 5.44 1.89
N VAL A 197 -8.71 4.66 1.42
CA VAL A 197 -8.89 3.84 0.20
C VAL A 197 -9.99 2.81 0.39
N LEU A 198 -9.90 1.98 1.42
CA LEU A 198 -10.79 0.83 1.59
C LEU A 198 -12.23 1.23 1.94
N GLN A 199 -12.44 2.28 2.78
CA GLN A 199 -13.79 2.77 3.05
C GLN A 199 -14.44 3.40 1.81
N SER A 200 -13.65 4.09 0.97
CA SER A 200 -14.16 4.64 -0.30
C SER A 200 -14.58 3.55 -1.27
N MET A 201 -13.90 2.40 -1.26
CA MET A 201 -14.26 1.19 -2.02
C MET A 201 -15.41 0.40 -1.39
N GLY A 202 -15.92 0.82 -0.23
CA GLY A 202 -17.11 0.24 0.42
C GLY A 202 -16.82 -0.92 1.36
N ALA A 203 -15.64 -1.00 1.99
CA ALA A 203 -15.45 -1.87 3.15
C ALA A 203 -16.38 -1.44 4.29
N ASP A 204 -16.98 -2.40 5.00
CA ASP A 204 -18.00 -2.14 6.01
C ASP A 204 -17.41 -1.88 7.41
N ALA A 205 -16.17 -2.35 7.67
CA ALA A 205 -15.34 -1.98 8.80
C ALA A 205 -13.86 -2.16 8.43
N ILE A 206 -12.97 -1.37 9.02
CA ILE A 206 -11.55 -1.37 8.67
C ILE A 206 -10.71 -1.25 9.94
N GLY A 207 -9.52 -1.84 9.94
CA GLY A 207 -8.68 -1.72 11.12
C GLY A 207 -7.35 -2.43 11.05
N ILE A 208 -6.92 -2.89 12.21
CA ILE A 208 -5.58 -3.41 12.47
C ILE A 208 -5.69 -4.76 13.15
N ASN A 209 -4.87 -5.72 12.71
CA ASN A 209 -4.73 -6.99 13.42
C ASN A 209 -3.29 -7.50 13.41
N CYS A 210 -3.01 -8.46 14.30
CA CYS A 210 -1.72 -9.15 14.42
C CYS A 210 -0.53 -8.22 14.74
N SER A 211 0.70 -8.63 14.43
CA SER A 211 1.98 -7.95 14.64
C SER A 211 2.35 -7.73 16.11
N THR A 212 1.64 -6.86 16.82
CA THR A 212 2.00 -6.39 18.17
C THR A 212 0.88 -6.57 19.18
N GLY A 213 1.16 -6.24 20.43
CA GLY A 213 0.15 -6.12 21.49
C GLY A 213 -0.72 -4.87 21.36
N PRO A 214 -1.80 -4.79 22.16
CA PRO A 214 -2.76 -3.69 22.09
C PRO A 214 -2.14 -2.31 22.35
N ASP A 215 -1.15 -2.23 23.23
CA ASP A 215 -0.47 -1.01 23.64
C ASP A 215 0.24 -0.28 22.48
N LYS A 216 0.74 -1.04 21.50
CA LYS A 216 1.45 -0.51 20.33
C LYS A 216 0.53 -0.02 19.21
N MET A 217 -0.77 -0.33 19.29
CA MET A 217 -1.73 0.01 18.21
C MET A 217 -2.48 1.33 18.46
N VAL A 218 -2.37 1.92 19.64
CA VAL A 218 -3.20 3.07 20.07
C VAL A 218 -3.04 4.27 19.14
N ASP A 219 -1.80 4.64 18.81
CA ASP A 219 -1.53 5.81 17.95
C ASP A 219 -2.07 5.61 16.53
N ALA A 220 -1.89 4.43 15.96
CA ALA A 220 -2.41 4.11 14.64
C ALA A 220 -3.95 4.16 14.60
N VAL A 221 -4.62 3.57 15.60
CA VAL A 221 -6.09 3.62 15.70
C VAL A 221 -6.59 5.04 15.92
N LYS A 222 -5.86 5.85 16.71
CA LYS A 222 -6.20 7.26 16.92
C LYS A 222 -6.17 8.05 15.61
N VAL A 223 -5.12 7.89 14.81
CA VAL A 223 -5.02 8.53 13.49
C VAL A 223 -6.13 8.05 12.56
N MET A 224 -6.40 6.74 12.52
CA MET A 224 -7.55 6.22 11.74
C MET A 224 -8.87 6.84 12.17
N ALA A 225 -9.09 7.02 13.46
CA ALA A 225 -10.34 7.56 14.00
C ALA A 225 -10.66 8.99 13.53
N GLU A 226 -9.65 9.77 13.12
CA GLU A 226 -9.85 11.11 12.55
C GLU A 226 -10.48 11.07 11.16
N TYR A 227 -10.20 10.01 10.40
CA TYR A 227 -10.66 9.83 9.01
C TYR A 227 -11.78 8.79 8.87
N ALA A 228 -12.12 8.05 9.93
CA ALA A 228 -13.08 6.95 9.84
C ALA A 228 -14.51 7.41 9.56
N CYS A 229 -15.12 6.78 8.56
CA CYS A 229 -16.55 6.85 8.23
C CYS A 229 -17.24 5.50 8.50
N VAL A 230 -16.49 4.49 8.91
CA VAL A 230 -16.89 3.12 9.21
C VAL A 230 -16.38 2.69 10.58
N PRO A 231 -16.92 1.63 11.20
CA PRO A 231 -16.40 1.05 12.44
C PRO A 231 -14.92 0.69 12.33
N LEU A 232 -14.17 0.90 13.42
CA LEU A 232 -12.76 0.51 13.50
C LEU A 232 -12.61 -0.85 14.16
N VAL A 233 -11.85 -1.73 13.50
CA VAL A 233 -11.56 -3.10 13.93
C VAL A 233 -10.18 -3.16 14.58
N VAL A 234 -10.06 -3.81 15.75
CA VAL A 234 -8.77 -4.08 16.40
C VAL A 234 -8.73 -5.52 16.90
N LYS A 235 -7.75 -6.28 16.40
CA LYS A 235 -7.52 -7.70 16.74
C LYS A 235 -6.03 -7.93 17.05
N PRO A 236 -5.47 -7.43 18.17
CA PRO A 236 -4.05 -7.54 18.49
C PRO A 236 -3.66 -8.93 18.97
N ASN A 237 -2.36 -9.21 18.98
CA ASN A 237 -1.79 -10.36 19.66
C ASN A 237 -1.90 -10.20 21.19
N ALA A 238 -1.76 -11.30 21.93
CA ALA A 238 -1.65 -11.29 23.39
C ALA A 238 -0.25 -10.79 23.83
N GLY A 239 0.20 -9.65 23.31
CA GLY A 239 1.55 -9.12 23.50
C GLY A 239 2.55 -9.66 22.50
N LEU A 240 3.83 -9.70 22.89
CA LEU A 240 4.92 -10.18 22.05
C LEU A 240 5.13 -11.68 22.19
N PRO A 241 5.48 -12.38 21.10
CA PRO A 241 5.80 -13.79 21.16
C PRO A 241 7.15 -14.03 21.86
N PHE A 242 7.23 -15.10 22.67
CA PHE A 242 8.47 -15.64 23.24
C PHE A 242 8.39 -17.16 23.30
N LEU A 243 9.52 -17.80 23.44
CA LEU A 243 9.59 -19.25 23.53
C LEU A 243 9.65 -19.72 24.98
N GLN A 244 8.81 -20.70 25.29
CA GLN A 244 8.88 -21.42 26.56
C GLN A 244 8.76 -22.93 26.30
N ASP A 245 9.78 -23.67 26.66
CA ASP A 245 9.85 -25.13 26.47
C ASP A 245 9.59 -25.60 25.01
N GLY A 246 10.03 -24.77 24.02
CA GLY A 246 9.86 -25.06 22.61
C GLY A 246 8.47 -24.77 22.04
N VAL A 247 7.62 -24.11 22.80
CA VAL A 247 6.29 -23.66 22.39
C VAL A 247 6.24 -22.13 22.35
N THR A 248 5.67 -21.55 21.30
CA THR A 248 5.46 -20.12 21.21
C THR A 248 4.40 -19.71 22.22
N CYS A 249 4.80 -18.88 23.18
CA CYS A 249 3.95 -18.25 24.18
C CYS A 249 3.88 -16.72 23.93
N TYR A 250 2.97 -16.05 24.62
CA TYR A 250 2.77 -14.61 24.52
C TYR A 250 2.80 -14.01 25.91
N ASP A 251 3.34 -12.81 26.05
CA ASP A 251 3.68 -12.19 27.33
C ASP A 251 2.50 -11.54 28.07
N MET A 252 1.33 -11.41 27.45
CA MET A 252 0.12 -10.87 28.08
C MET A 252 -0.86 -11.96 28.46
N ASP A 253 -1.23 -12.00 29.72
CA ASP A 253 -2.35 -12.81 30.20
C ASP A 253 -3.70 -12.14 29.87
N ALA A 254 -4.79 -12.82 30.15
CA ALA A 254 -6.14 -12.34 29.82
C ALA A 254 -6.54 -11.05 30.56
N GLU A 255 -6.02 -10.81 31.77
CA GLU A 255 -6.29 -9.61 32.54
C GLU A 255 -5.54 -8.42 31.94
N SER A 256 -4.22 -8.53 31.78
CA SER A 256 -3.35 -7.51 31.18
C SER A 256 -3.77 -7.16 29.76
N PHE A 257 -4.09 -8.17 28.93
CA PHE A 257 -4.62 -7.95 27.58
C PHE A 257 -5.90 -7.13 27.60
N SER A 258 -6.89 -7.55 28.40
CA SER A 258 -8.18 -6.85 28.44
C SER A 258 -8.07 -5.42 28.95
N GLU A 259 -7.09 -5.13 29.83
CA GLU A 259 -6.79 -3.77 30.30
C GLU A 259 -6.13 -2.95 29.21
N ALA A 260 -5.14 -3.49 28.51
CA ALA A 260 -4.44 -2.83 27.41
C ALA A 260 -5.35 -2.56 26.19
N MET A 261 -6.48 -3.26 26.04
CA MET A 261 -7.50 -2.99 25.02
C MET A 261 -8.31 -1.71 25.28
N MET A 262 -8.39 -1.23 26.53
CA MET A 262 -9.26 -0.10 26.86
C MET A 262 -8.85 1.23 26.23
N PRO A 263 -7.57 1.61 26.15
CA PRO A 263 -7.16 2.79 25.39
C PRO A 263 -7.59 2.75 23.92
N LEU A 264 -7.59 1.56 23.26
CA LEU A 264 -8.06 1.40 21.89
C LEU A 264 -9.56 1.68 21.74
N VAL A 265 -10.36 1.25 22.74
CA VAL A 265 -11.79 1.58 22.84
C VAL A 265 -11.98 3.09 23.02
N ASP A 266 -11.18 3.71 23.87
CA ASP A 266 -11.29 5.13 24.17
C ASP A 266 -10.94 6.02 22.97
N VAL A 267 -10.03 5.59 22.07
CA VAL A 267 -9.71 6.30 20.83
C VAL A 267 -10.69 5.97 19.68
N GLY A 268 -11.58 4.98 19.82
CA GLY A 268 -12.71 4.78 18.88
C GLY A 268 -12.86 3.41 18.26
N ALA A 269 -12.11 2.40 18.67
CA ALA A 269 -12.34 1.03 18.23
C ALA A 269 -13.68 0.50 18.74
N THR A 270 -14.49 -0.09 17.87
CA THR A 270 -15.81 -0.64 18.20
C THR A 270 -15.97 -2.10 17.83
N VAL A 271 -15.13 -2.65 16.97
CA VAL A 271 -15.07 -4.07 16.59
C VAL A 271 -13.79 -4.65 17.16
N LEU A 272 -13.89 -5.54 18.13
CA LEU A 272 -12.80 -5.94 19.00
C LEU A 272 -12.67 -7.46 19.07
N GLY A 273 -11.43 -7.94 19.00
CA GLY A 273 -11.12 -9.36 19.12
C GLY A 273 -9.69 -9.59 19.54
N GLY A 274 -9.18 -10.78 19.29
CA GLY A 274 -7.80 -11.11 19.52
C GLY A 274 -7.19 -11.86 18.33
N CYS A 275 -5.88 -11.74 18.17
CA CYS A 275 -5.10 -12.50 17.20
C CYS A 275 -4.17 -13.48 17.96
N CYS A 276 -2.98 -13.76 17.48
CA CYS A 276 -2.08 -14.75 18.01
C CYS A 276 -1.92 -14.68 19.53
N GLY A 277 -1.87 -15.84 20.18
CA GLY A 277 -1.75 -15.99 21.64
C GLY A 277 -3.04 -15.77 22.43
N THR A 278 -4.08 -15.16 21.86
CA THR A 278 -5.33 -14.96 22.59
C THR A 278 -6.14 -16.26 22.74
N THR A 279 -6.81 -16.43 23.84
CA THR A 279 -7.63 -17.58 24.20
C THR A 279 -9.06 -17.17 24.52
N PRO A 280 -10.02 -18.09 24.68
CA PRO A 280 -11.38 -17.75 25.12
C PRO A 280 -11.41 -16.95 26.43
N GLN A 281 -10.42 -17.10 27.32
CA GLN A 281 -10.33 -16.32 28.55
C GLN A 281 -10.00 -14.84 28.29
N HIS A 282 -9.17 -14.54 27.30
CA HIS A 282 -8.86 -13.17 26.88
C HIS A 282 -10.11 -12.47 26.38
N ILE A 283 -10.90 -13.15 25.52
CA ILE A 283 -12.15 -12.62 25.02
C ILE A 283 -13.19 -12.43 26.16
N GLN A 284 -13.27 -13.39 27.06
CA GLN A 284 -14.19 -13.27 28.21
C GLN A 284 -13.89 -12.07 29.08
N LYS A 285 -12.61 -11.81 29.38
CA LYS A 285 -12.17 -10.65 30.14
C LYS A 285 -12.46 -9.34 29.40
N LEU A 286 -12.17 -9.30 28.10
CA LEU A 286 -12.48 -8.16 27.23
C LEU A 286 -13.98 -7.84 27.28
N VAL A 287 -14.86 -8.82 27.06
CA VAL A 287 -16.31 -8.66 27.13
C VAL A 287 -16.75 -8.13 28.49
N GLY A 288 -16.13 -8.61 29.57
CA GLY A 288 -16.40 -8.12 30.93
C GLY A 288 -16.16 -6.61 31.05
N ARG A 289 -15.04 -6.11 30.57
CA ARG A 289 -14.66 -4.67 30.61
C ARG A 289 -15.52 -3.81 29.68
N LEU A 290 -15.91 -4.32 28.52
CA LEU A 290 -16.75 -3.59 27.55
C LEU A 290 -18.14 -3.25 28.11
N LYS A 291 -18.65 -4.00 29.07
CA LYS A 291 -19.94 -3.72 29.72
C LYS A 291 -19.98 -2.37 30.45
N GLU A 292 -18.82 -1.86 30.83
CA GLU A 292 -18.68 -0.59 31.54
C GLU A 292 -18.38 0.59 30.61
N LYS A 293 -18.24 0.33 29.30
CA LYS A 293 -17.89 1.33 28.26
C LYS A 293 -19.08 1.57 27.34
N LYS A 294 -19.09 2.76 26.73
CA LYS A 294 -20.02 3.11 25.64
C LYS A 294 -19.24 3.12 24.33
N ALA A 295 -19.75 2.45 23.33
CA ALA A 295 -19.16 2.50 21.99
C ALA A 295 -19.21 3.93 21.43
N ARG A 296 -18.17 4.32 20.73
CA ARG A 296 -18.13 5.60 20.01
C ARG A 296 -19.16 5.57 18.89
N GLU A 297 -19.90 6.64 18.72
CA GLU A 297 -20.81 6.82 17.60
C GLU A 297 -19.98 7.02 16.32
N ILE A 298 -20.36 6.29 15.26
CA ILE A 298 -19.71 6.45 13.95
C ILE A 298 -20.15 7.82 13.40
N PRO A 299 -19.20 8.65 12.90
CA PRO A 299 -19.55 9.93 12.32
C PRO A 299 -20.59 9.81 11.19
N GLU A 300 -21.50 10.77 11.08
CA GLU A 300 -22.49 10.81 10.01
C GLU A 300 -21.89 11.09 8.64
N ARG A 301 -20.65 11.59 8.57
CA ARG A 301 -19.94 11.83 7.29
C ARG A 301 -19.82 10.53 6.49
N LYS A 302 -20.04 10.63 5.19
CA LYS A 302 -20.04 9.47 4.28
C LYS A 302 -18.71 9.25 3.56
N SER A 303 -17.85 10.27 3.48
CA SER A 303 -16.58 10.25 2.78
C SER A 303 -15.60 11.26 3.36
N ILE A 304 -14.36 11.17 2.90
CA ILE A 304 -13.26 12.09 3.22
C ILE A 304 -12.78 12.73 1.91
N ARG A 305 -12.68 14.06 1.89
CA ARG A 305 -12.12 14.79 0.75
C ARG A 305 -10.59 14.67 0.75
N ALA A 306 -10.09 13.58 0.20
CA ALA A 306 -8.67 13.32 0.09
C ALA A 306 -8.37 12.38 -1.08
N LEU A 307 -7.25 12.59 -1.74
CA LEU A 307 -6.60 11.64 -2.65
C LEU A 307 -5.50 10.89 -1.89
N THR A 308 -5.08 9.75 -2.40
CA THR A 308 -3.96 9.01 -1.79
C THR A 308 -3.06 8.40 -2.86
N THR A 309 -1.80 8.25 -2.51
CA THR A 309 -0.93 7.23 -3.11
C THR A 309 -1.18 5.89 -2.41
N GLU A 310 -0.34 4.88 -2.62
CA GLU A 310 -0.36 3.66 -1.80
C GLU A 310 0.06 3.92 -0.34
N ARG A 311 0.90 4.95 -0.13
CA ARG A 311 1.61 5.19 1.14
C ARG A 311 1.07 6.35 1.95
N ASN A 312 0.66 7.42 1.29
CA ASN A 312 0.34 8.69 1.93
C ASN A 312 -0.99 9.26 1.47
N ILE A 313 -1.61 10.07 2.35
CA ILE A 313 -2.83 10.81 2.11
C ILE A 313 -2.53 12.24 1.69
N THR A 314 -3.30 12.77 0.72
CA THR A 314 -3.30 14.19 0.31
C THR A 314 -4.69 14.77 0.59
N PRO A 315 -4.90 15.38 1.76
CA PRO A 315 -6.18 15.99 2.10
C PRO A 315 -6.46 17.22 1.22
N ILE A 316 -7.73 17.39 0.88
CA ILE A 316 -8.24 18.55 0.13
C ILE A 316 -9.27 19.26 1.01
N SER A 317 -8.86 20.33 1.68
CA SER A 317 -9.74 21.13 2.54
C SER A 317 -10.25 22.36 1.81
N LEU A 318 -11.50 22.75 2.05
CA LEU A 318 -12.07 23.98 1.48
C LEU A 318 -11.37 25.26 1.99
N ASP A 319 -10.88 25.22 3.22
CA ASP A 319 -10.15 26.32 3.86
C ASP A 319 -8.66 25.99 4.07
N GLY A 320 -8.21 24.82 3.59
CA GLY A 320 -6.82 24.41 3.64
C GLY A 320 -5.97 25.00 2.52
N ARG A 321 -4.72 24.52 2.46
CA ARG A 321 -3.74 24.96 1.46
C ARG A 321 -4.24 24.71 0.04
N PHE A 322 -3.93 25.64 -0.85
CA PHE A 322 -4.12 25.46 -2.29
C PHE A 322 -3.23 24.34 -2.83
N ARG A 323 -3.76 23.53 -3.77
CA ARG A 323 -3.05 22.38 -4.35
C ARG A 323 -2.79 22.59 -5.84
N ILE A 324 -1.56 22.37 -6.28
CA ILE A 324 -1.18 22.37 -7.70
C ILE A 324 -1.31 20.97 -8.26
N VAL A 325 -2.11 20.83 -9.32
CA VAL A 325 -2.19 19.62 -10.14
C VAL A 325 -1.29 19.83 -11.34
N GLY A 326 -0.19 19.05 -11.40
CA GLY A 326 0.85 19.22 -12.40
C GLY A 326 0.39 18.78 -13.80
N GLU A 327 0.41 19.67 -14.79
CA GLU A 327 -0.15 19.48 -16.15
C GLU A 327 0.85 18.96 -17.20
N ARG A 328 2.09 18.67 -16.82
CA ARG A 328 3.14 18.44 -17.83
C ARG A 328 3.09 17.06 -18.49
N ILE A 329 2.51 16.06 -17.86
CA ILE A 329 2.38 14.70 -18.41
C ILE A 329 1.15 14.65 -19.34
N ASN A 330 1.30 15.30 -20.48
CA ASN A 330 0.28 15.35 -21.54
C ASN A 330 0.99 15.51 -22.88
N PRO A 331 0.80 14.60 -23.87
CA PRO A 331 1.48 14.64 -25.16
C PRO A 331 1.01 15.73 -26.10
N THR A 332 -0.08 16.44 -25.79
CA THR A 332 -0.64 17.47 -26.66
C THR A 332 0.37 18.61 -26.89
N GLY A 333 0.79 18.79 -28.14
CA GLY A 333 1.74 19.83 -28.56
C GLY A 333 3.22 19.56 -28.21
N LYS A 334 3.56 18.43 -27.58
CA LYS A 334 4.92 18.07 -27.15
C LYS A 334 5.50 16.97 -28.04
N LYS A 335 6.22 17.34 -29.10
CA LYS A 335 6.75 16.39 -30.11
C LYS A 335 7.69 15.36 -29.50
N GLU A 336 8.60 15.77 -28.62
CA GLU A 336 9.56 14.89 -27.99
C GLU A 336 8.86 13.81 -27.15
N LEU A 337 7.89 14.19 -26.31
CA LEU A 337 7.09 13.25 -25.54
C LEU A 337 6.31 12.29 -26.46
N GLN A 338 5.73 12.80 -27.54
CA GLN A 338 5.01 11.97 -28.53
C GLN A 338 5.93 10.94 -29.19
N GLU A 339 7.17 11.29 -29.52
CA GLU A 339 8.15 10.39 -30.13
C GLU A 339 8.56 9.29 -29.14
N LYS A 340 8.83 9.64 -27.89
CA LYS A 340 9.13 8.70 -26.80
C LYS A 340 7.97 7.71 -26.55
N LEU A 341 6.76 8.21 -26.43
CA LEU A 341 5.57 7.35 -26.23
C LEU A 341 5.33 6.40 -27.40
N ARG A 342 5.56 6.82 -28.67
CA ARG A 342 5.49 5.91 -29.83
C ARG A 342 6.54 4.81 -29.79
N ALA A 343 7.70 5.10 -29.21
CA ALA A 343 8.74 4.10 -28.99
C ALA A 343 8.49 3.19 -27.77
N GLY A 344 7.41 3.45 -27.02
CA GLY A 344 7.13 2.74 -25.77
C GLY A 344 8.03 3.16 -24.60
N ASP A 345 8.72 4.30 -24.71
CA ASP A 345 9.67 4.83 -23.72
C ASP A 345 8.97 5.85 -22.81
N LEU A 346 8.85 5.51 -21.52
CA LEU A 346 8.24 6.34 -20.48
C LEU A 346 9.24 7.16 -19.68
N SER A 347 10.53 7.11 -20.02
CA SER A 347 11.58 7.82 -19.26
C SER A 347 11.28 9.31 -19.07
N LEU A 348 10.86 9.99 -20.16
CA LEU A 348 10.53 11.41 -20.10
C LEU A 348 9.28 11.69 -19.23
N VAL A 349 8.35 10.75 -19.16
CA VAL A 349 7.19 10.85 -18.25
C VAL A 349 7.65 10.82 -16.80
N MET A 350 8.59 9.92 -16.46
CA MET A 350 9.14 9.82 -15.12
C MET A 350 9.94 11.07 -14.74
N ASP A 351 10.78 11.56 -15.65
CA ASP A 351 11.53 12.81 -15.44
C ASP A 351 10.59 14.00 -15.20
N MET A 352 9.52 14.10 -16.00
CA MET A 352 8.50 15.14 -15.81
C MET A 352 7.75 15.00 -14.48
N ALA A 353 7.49 13.79 -14.01
CA ALA A 353 6.83 13.53 -12.73
C ALA A 353 7.71 13.99 -11.57
N GLU A 354 8.97 13.54 -11.53
CA GLU A 354 9.94 13.93 -10.50
C GLU A 354 10.16 15.45 -10.47
N GLU A 355 10.29 16.06 -11.64
CA GLU A 355 10.46 17.52 -11.72
C GLU A 355 9.24 18.27 -11.15
N GLN A 356 8.02 17.82 -11.49
CA GLN A 356 6.81 18.44 -10.97
C GLN A 356 6.66 18.26 -9.46
N GLU A 357 7.02 17.07 -8.92
CA GLU A 357 7.06 16.83 -7.48
C GLU A 357 8.04 17.78 -6.78
N LYS A 358 9.28 17.89 -7.27
CA LYS A 358 10.31 18.82 -6.75
C LYS A 358 9.88 20.28 -6.81
N LEU A 359 9.08 20.66 -7.81
CA LEU A 359 8.57 22.01 -7.99
C LEU A 359 7.26 22.29 -7.22
N GLY A 360 6.81 21.35 -6.37
CA GLY A 360 5.71 21.56 -5.45
C GLY A 360 4.32 21.21 -5.99
N ALA A 361 4.22 20.40 -7.06
CA ALA A 361 2.96 19.77 -7.40
C ALA A 361 2.47 18.89 -6.24
N SER A 362 1.19 18.87 -6.00
CA SER A 362 0.55 18.03 -4.97
C SER A 362 -0.18 16.82 -5.56
N ILE A 363 -0.44 16.84 -6.85
CA ILE A 363 -1.17 15.84 -7.63
C ILE A 363 -0.55 15.85 -9.04
N LEU A 364 -0.49 14.73 -9.73
CA LEU A 364 -0.08 14.67 -11.13
C LEU A 364 -1.26 14.35 -12.04
N ASP A 365 -1.51 15.21 -13.02
CA ASP A 365 -2.45 14.93 -14.09
C ASP A 365 -1.76 14.13 -15.19
N VAL A 366 -2.29 12.95 -15.49
CA VAL A 366 -1.66 11.98 -16.38
C VAL A 366 -2.56 11.73 -17.58
N ASN A 367 -2.11 12.20 -18.74
CA ASN A 367 -2.76 11.99 -20.03
C ASN A 367 -1.83 11.30 -21.02
N MET A 368 -2.29 10.19 -21.60
CA MET A 368 -1.57 9.42 -22.63
C MET A 368 -2.24 9.46 -24.00
N GLY A 369 -3.26 10.32 -24.17
CA GLY A 369 -4.08 10.43 -25.37
C GLY A 369 -3.34 11.03 -26.56
N MET A 370 -2.98 10.19 -27.55
CA MET A 370 -2.39 10.61 -28.80
C MET A 370 -2.59 9.57 -29.90
N ASN A 371 -2.49 10.01 -31.17
CA ASN A 371 -2.57 9.11 -32.30
C ASN A 371 -1.32 8.23 -32.43
N GLY A 372 -1.52 6.96 -32.78
CA GLY A 372 -0.46 6.02 -33.14
C GLY A 372 0.10 5.21 -31.96
N ILE A 373 -0.59 5.19 -30.83
CA ILE A 373 -0.32 4.28 -29.70
C ILE A 373 -1.63 3.67 -29.19
N ASP A 374 -1.53 2.59 -28.42
CA ASP A 374 -2.62 2.11 -27.58
C ASP A 374 -2.63 2.91 -26.29
N GLU A 375 -3.60 3.82 -26.14
CA GLU A 375 -3.69 4.69 -24.98
C GLU A 375 -3.89 3.91 -23.68
N LYS A 376 -4.67 2.83 -23.73
CA LYS A 376 -4.94 2.00 -22.56
C LYS A 376 -3.68 1.30 -22.06
N GLU A 377 -2.96 0.62 -22.94
CA GLU A 377 -1.70 -0.03 -22.60
C GLU A 377 -0.70 0.97 -22.04
N MET A 378 -0.57 2.12 -22.70
CA MET A 378 0.37 3.18 -22.28
C MET A 378 -0.01 3.78 -20.94
N MET A 379 -1.30 4.02 -20.67
CA MET A 379 -1.79 4.52 -19.39
C MET A 379 -1.52 3.52 -18.26
N LEU A 380 -1.76 2.24 -18.45
CA LEU A 380 -1.50 1.22 -17.44
C LEU A 380 -0.01 1.14 -17.09
N ARG A 381 0.86 1.17 -18.11
CA ARG A 381 2.31 1.21 -17.88
C ARG A 381 2.74 2.48 -17.15
N ALA A 382 2.22 3.65 -17.56
CA ALA A 382 2.52 4.92 -16.91
C ALA A 382 2.07 4.93 -15.44
N VAL A 383 0.88 4.41 -15.13
CA VAL A 383 0.39 4.30 -13.75
C VAL A 383 1.33 3.42 -12.91
N ASN A 384 1.72 2.25 -13.41
CA ASN A 384 2.64 1.35 -12.71
C ASN A 384 4.01 2.01 -12.45
N GLU A 385 4.60 2.65 -13.46
CA GLU A 385 5.91 3.29 -13.31
C GLU A 385 5.85 4.54 -12.41
N LEU A 386 4.81 5.38 -12.54
CA LEU A 386 4.63 6.58 -11.73
C LEU A 386 4.46 6.27 -10.24
N THR A 387 3.70 5.23 -9.90
CA THR A 387 3.49 4.82 -8.49
C THR A 387 4.77 4.35 -7.81
N MET A 388 5.75 3.91 -8.59
CA MET A 388 7.09 3.53 -8.11
C MET A 388 8.04 4.72 -8.03
N THR A 389 7.86 5.73 -8.90
CA THR A 389 8.82 6.83 -9.09
C THR A 389 8.55 8.00 -8.15
N VAL A 390 7.27 8.38 -7.93
CA VAL A 390 6.88 9.55 -7.13
C VAL A 390 5.83 9.17 -6.08
N ASP A 391 5.72 10.01 -5.05
CA ASP A 391 4.73 9.82 -3.98
C ASP A 391 3.61 10.88 -4.05
N LEU A 392 3.13 11.13 -5.26
CA LEU A 392 2.01 12.03 -5.54
C LEU A 392 0.80 11.26 -6.06
N PRO A 393 -0.42 11.55 -5.60
CA PRO A 393 -1.62 10.95 -6.15
C PRO A 393 -1.84 11.36 -7.60
N LEU A 394 -2.49 10.47 -8.36
CA LEU A 394 -2.72 10.67 -9.78
C LEU A 394 -4.13 11.16 -10.09
N SER A 395 -4.21 12.10 -11.03
CA SER A 395 -5.41 12.47 -11.76
C SER A 395 -5.37 11.75 -13.11
N ILE A 396 -6.31 10.85 -13.35
CA ILE A 396 -6.38 10.04 -14.57
C ILE A 396 -7.19 10.82 -15.61
N ASP A 397 -6.47 11.38 -16.59
CA ASP A 397 -7.03 12.20 -17.66
C ASP A 397 -7.14 11.38 -18.94
N SER A 398 -8.36 10.96 -19.27
CA SER A 398 -8.67 10.30 -20.53
C SER A 398 -10.12 10.56 -20.96
N SER A 399 -10.31 10.61 -22.29
CA SER A 399 -11.65 10.70 -22.90
C SER A 399 -12.35 9.35 -22.98
N TYR A 400 -11.64 8.23 -22.77
CA TYR A 400 -12.15 6.87 -22.92
C TYR A 400 -12.47 6.24 -21.57
N VAL A 401 -13.70 5.80 -21.40
CA VAL A 401 -14.19 5.17 -20.15
C VAL A 401 -13.39 3.93 -19.77
N ASP A 402 -13.04 3.10 -20.73
CA ASP A 402 -12.29 1.86 -20.50
C ASP A 402 -10.82 2.09 -20.12
N VAL A 403 -10.22 3.18 -20.60
CA VAL A 403 -8.88 3.63 -20.14
C VAL A 403 -8.94 4.04 -18.68
N VAL A 404 -9.92 4.89 -18.32
CA VAL A 404 -10.12 5.36 -16.93
C VAL A 404 -10.38 4.17 -16.01
N GLU A 405 -11.32 3.28 -16.35
CA GLU A 405 -11.64 2.13 -15.50
C GLU A 405 -10.43 1.22 -15.30
N SER A 406 -9.67 0.94 -16.37
CA SER A 406 -8.50 0.08 -16.30
C SER A 406 -7.38 0.68 -15.45
N ALA A 407 -7.15 1.99 -15.55
CA ALA A 407 -6.19 2.70 -14.71
C ALA A 407 -6.59 2.68 -13.22
N LEU A 408 -7.85 2.96 -12.91
CA LEU A 408 -8.37 2.91 -11.54
C LEU A 408 -8.27 1.51 -10.94
N ARG A 409 -8.41 0.50 -11.75
CA ARG A 409 -8.36 -0.89 -11.30
C ARG A 409 -7.01 -1.28 -10.74
N ILE A 410 -5.93 -0.84 -11.37
CA ILE A 410 -4.55 -1.14 -10.95
C ILE A 410 -3.94 -0.08 -10.02
N TYR A 411 -4.45 1.15 -10.00
CA TYR A 411 -3.91 2.21 -9.17
C TYR A 411 -4.08 1.89 -7.68
N PRO A 412 -3.01 1.82 -6.87
CA PRO A 412 -3.10 1.33 -5.49
C PRO A 412 -3.76 2.31 -4.51
N GLY A 413 -3.84 3.60 -4.87
CA GLY A 413 -4.40 4.65 -4.04
C GLY A 413 -5.83 5.04 -4.42
N ARG A 414 -6.24 6.22 -3.93
CA ARG A 414 -7.49 6.89 -4.30
C ARG A 414 -7.21 7.97 -5.32
N ALA A 415 -7.53 7.72 -6.59
CA ALA A 415 -7.28 8.62 -7.72
C ALA A 415 -8.35 9.70 -7.87
N LEU A 416 -8.02 10.71 -8.70
CA LEU A 416 -8.94 11.72 -9.24
C LEU A 416 -9.24 11.38 -10.70
N ILE A 417 -10.51 11.30 -11.09
CA ILE A 417 -10.91 11.13 -12.50
C ILE A 417 -11.01 12.50 -13.14
N ASN A 418 -10.32 12.73 -14.24
CA ASN A 418 -10.41 13.93 -15.05
C ASN A 418 -11.01 13.57 -16.42
N SER A 419 -12.30 13.79 -16.68
CA SER A 419 -13.37 14.36 -15.87
C SER A 419 -14.73 13.73 -16.23
N ILE A 420 -15.78 14.00 -15.46
CA ILE A 420 -17.16 13.59 -15.73
C ILE A 420 -17.98 14.82 -16.11
N SER A 421 -18.61 14.79 -17.31
CA SER A 421 -19.52 15.80 -17.84
C SER A 421 -20.89 15.19 -18.10
N LEU A 422 -21.89 15.95 -18.53
CA LEU A 422 -23.21 15.44 -18.96
C LEU A 422 -23.19 14.73 -20.31
N GLU A 423 -22.02 14.50 -20.92
CA GLU A 423 -21.91 13.60 -22.09
C GLU A 423 -22.39 12.20 -21.68
N PRO A 424 -23.39 11.60 -22.37
CA PRO A 424 -24.07 10.39 -21.90
C PRO A 424 -23.10 9.25 -21.53
N GLU A 425 -22.10 9.01 -22.37
CA GLU A 425 -21.14 7.95 -22.17
C GLU A 425 -20.33 8.13 -20.87
N LYS A 426 -19.92 9.35 -20.55
CA LYS A 426 -19.18 9.65 -19.31
C LYS A 426 -20.11 9.66 -18.10
N PHE A 427 -21.25 10.37 -18.22
CA PHE A 427 -22.19 10.52 -17.13
C PHE A 427 -22.75 9.21 -16.61
N GLU A 428 -23.21 8.34 -17.51
CA GLU A 428 -23.85 7.08 -17.14
C GLU A 428 -22.84 6.02 -16.66
N LYS A 429 -21.61 6.02 -17.20
CA LYS A 429 -20.64 4.95 -16.94
C LYS A 429 -19.61 5.33 -15.88
N LEU A 430 -19.08 6.56 -15.86
CA LEU A 430 -17.99 6.93 -14.98
C LEU A 430 -18.42 7.15 -13.52
N ILE A 431 -19.64 7.57 -13.23
CA ILE A 431 -20.11 7.71 -11.84
C ILE A 431 -20.16 6.35 -11.13
N PRO A 432 -20.75 5.27 -11.70
CA PRO A 432 -20.67 3.94 -11.11
C PRO A 432 -19.22 3.42 -10.97
N ILE A 433 -18.35 3.71 -11.94
CA ILE A 433 -16.92 3.36 -11.90
C ILE A 433 -16.21 4.09 -10.76
N ALA A 434 -16.41 5.41 -10.63
CA ALA A 434 -15.88 6.19 -9.52
C ALA A 434 -16.28 5.59 -8.16
N LYS A 435 -17.56 5.26 -8.00
CA LYS A 435 -18.06 4.61 -6.78
C LYS A 435 -17.43 3.25 -6.54
N LYS A 436 -17.32 2.42 -7.57
CA LYS A 436 -16.75 1.06 -7.48
C LYS A 436 -15.32 1.06 -6.97
N TYR A 437 -14.49 1.97 -7.47
CA TYR A 437 -13.07 2.07 -7.11
C TYR A 437 -12.80 3.09 -6.00
N GLY A 438 -13.83 3.74 -5.48
CA GLY A 438 -13.71 4.76 -4.44
C GLY A 438 -13.01 6.04 -4.88
N ALA A 439 -12.91 6.30 -6.20
CA ALA A 439 -12.23 7.46 -6.76
C ALA A 439 -13.00 8.77 -6.52
N MET A 440 -12.28 9.88 -6.40
CA MET A 440 -12.84 11.22 -6.58
C MET A 440 -12.93 11.54 -8.07
N PHE A 441 -13.76 12.52 -8.44
CA PHE A 441 -13.81 12.97 -9.83
C PHE A 441 -13.97 14.49 -9.96
N ILE A 442 -13.44 15.01 -11.07
CA ILE A 442 -13.67 16.37 -11.52
C ILE A 442 -15.01 16.40 -12.23
N LEU A 443 -15.95 17.17 -11.70
CA LEU A 443 -17.21 17.51 -12.33
C LEU A 443 -16.97 18.64 -13.33
N LEU A 444 -17.01 18.33 -14.61
CA LEU A 444 -16.87 19.31 -15.69
C LEU A 444 -18.26 19.77 -16.15
N PRO A 445 -18.64 21.04 -15.96
CA PRO A 445 -19.99 21.51 -16.26
C PRO A 445 -20.20 21.75 -17.75
N LEU A 446 -20.09 20.67 -18.53
CA LEU A 446 -20.34 20.57 -19.97
C LEU A 446 -21.47 19.60 -20.25
N SER A 447 -22.16 19.82 -21.37
CA SER A 447 -23.20 18.91 -21.89
C SER A 447 -22.97 18.60 -23.37
N ASP A 448 -23.78 17.72 -23.95
CA ASP A 448 -23.77 17.45 -25.39
C ASP A 448 -24.02 18.71 -26.26
N ALA A 449 -24.69 19.70 -25.69
CA ALA A 449 -24.90 21.00 -26.36
C ALA A 449 -23.63 21.88 -26.35
N GLY A 450 -22.55 21.44 -25.67
CA GLY A 450 -21.29 22.16 -25.51
C GLY A 450 -21.22 22.98 -24.23
N LEU A 451 -20.61 24.19 -24.33
CA LEU A 451 -20.44 25.09 -23.20
C LEU A 451 -21.78 25.64 -22.70
N PRO A 452 -21.98 25.78 -21.39
CA PRO A 452 -23.17 26.46 -20.84
C PRO A 452 -23.25 27.89 -21.32
N LYS A 453 -24.47 28.35 -21.59
CA LYS A 453 -24.75 29.72 -22.14
C LYS A 453 -24.49 30.81 -21.10
N ASP A 454 -24.75 30.47 -19.84
CA ASP A 454 -24.65 31.38 -18.70
C ASP A 454 -24.40 30.63 -17.39
N LEU A 455 -24.28 31.38 -16.31
CA LEU A 455 -24.04 30.81 -14.97
C LEU A 455 -25.19 29.94 -14.46
N ASP A 456 -26.46 30.26 -14.84
CA ASP A 456 -27.62 29.50 -14.37
C ASP A 456 -27.68 28.10 -15.02
N GLU A 457 -27.37 28.02 -16.33
CA GLU A 457 -27.23 26.75 -17.02
C GLU A 457 -26.04 25.94 -16.44
N LYS A 458 -24.89 26.59 -16.16
CA LYS A 458 -23.75 25.99 -15.51
C LYS A 458 -24.12 25.39 -14.15
N LYS A 459 -24.84 26.12 -13.29
CA LYS A 459 -25.34 25.63 -12.00
C LYS A 459 -26.29 24.44 -12.17
N THR A 460 -27.16 24.48 -13.18
CA THR A 460 -28.08 23.37 -13.47
C THR A 460 -27.32 22.08 -13.81
N ILE A 461 -26.28 22.17 -14.64
CA ILE A 461 -25.41 21.03 -14.99
C ILE A 461 -24.71 20.50 -13.75
N ILE A 462 -24.14 21.39 -12.92
CA ILE A 462 -23.47 21.01 -11.68
C ILE A 462 -24.43 20.23 -10.78
N HIS A 463 -25.64 20.75 -10.54
CA HIS A 463 -26.66 20.05 -9.72
C HIS A 463 -27.03 18.70 -10.30
N THR A 464 -27.25 18.60 -11.60
CA THR A 464 -27.63 17.33 -12.25
C THR A 464 -26.61 16.23 -11.98
N ILE A 465 -25.31 16.54 -12.11
CA ILE A 465 -24.24 15.56 -11.88
C ILE A 465 -24.08 15.24 -10.39
N LEU A 466 -24.16 16.27 -9.52
CA LEU A 466 -24.11 16.09 -8.06
C LEU A 466 -25.24 15.20 -7.55
N ASP A 467 -26.47 15.45 -8.00
CA ASP A 467 -27.65 14.70 -7.55
C ASP A 467 -27.57 13.22 -7.98
N GLU A 468 -27.08 12.98 -9.21
CA GLU A 468 -26.88 11.61 -9.69
C GLU A 468 -25.77 10.90 -8.88
N ALA A 469 -24.67 11.55 -8.62
CA ALA A 469 -23.59 10.99 -7.80
C ALA A 469 -24.08 10.65 -6.37
N LYS A 470 -24.87 11.53 -5.75
CA LYS A 470 -25.51 11.28 -4.44
C LYS A 470 -26.50 10.12 -4.49
N ARG A 471 -27.29 10.04 -5.57
CA ARG A 471 -28.24 8.93 -5.78
C ARG A 471 -27.51 7.58 -5.84
N GLN A 472 -26.29 7.55 -6.36
CA GLN A 472 -25.44 6.37 -6.41
C GLN A 472 -24.62 6.14 -5.13
N GLY A 473 -24.82 6.98 -4.09
CA GLY A 473 -24.20 6.83 -2.77
C GLY A 473 -22.80 7.42 -2.65
N MET A 474 -22.44 8.37 -3.53
CA MET A 474 -21.26 9.22 -3.36
C MET A 474 -21.62 10.44 -2.51
N ALA A 475 -20.61 11.11 -1.95
CA ALA A 475 -20.77 12.32 -1.15
C ALA A 475 -20.17 13.54 -1.84
N GLU A 476 -20.50 14.74 -1.35
CA GLU A 476 -19.89 15.98 -1.86
C GLU A 476 -18.36 16.00 -1.73
N GLU A 477 -17.83 15.29 -0.74
CA GLU A 477 -16.40 15.14 -0.51
C GLU A 477 -15.68 14.34 -1.62
N ASP A 478 -16.42 13.58 -2.41
CA ASP A 478 -15.88 12.79 -3.53
C ASP A 478 -15.76 13.61 -4.81
N ILE A 479 -16.26 14.85 -4.82
CA ILE A 479 -16.47 15.63 -6.04
C ILE A 479 -15.70 16.93 -5.99
N VAL A 480 -15.08 17.29 -7.11
CA VAL A 480 -14.36 18.56 -7.33
C VAL A 480 -14.95 19.23 -8.57
N VAL A 481 -15.50 20.43 -8.44
CA VAL A 481 -16.15 21.11 -9.57
C VAL A 481 -15.14 21.93 -10.36
N ASP A 482 -15.04 21.71 -11.67
CA ASP A 482 -14.27 22.56 -12.57
C ASP A 482 -15.00 23.90 -12.80
N GLY A 483 -14.29 25.00 -12.55
CA GLY A 483 -14.80 26.34 -12.80
C GLY A 483 -15.06 26.63 -14.29
N LEU A 484 -14.59 25.77 -15.19
CA LEU A 484 -14.73 25.88 -16.66
C LEU A 484 -14.19 27.19 -17.17
N VAL A 485 -12.88 27.30 -17.27
CA VAL A 485 -12.17 28.53 -17.66
C VAL A 485 -12.18 28.70 -19.17
N ALA A 486 -12.91 29.71 -19.66
CA ALA A 486 -12.82 30.18 -21.03
C ALA A 486 -11.73 31.26 -21.20
N THR A 487 -11.24 31.46 -22.42
CA THR A 487 -10.24 32.51 -22.66
C THR A 487 -10.87 33.92 -22.61
N ILE A 488 -10.20 34.83 -21.93
CA ILE A 488 -10.64 36.24 -21.83
C ILE A 488 -10.65 36.93 -23.20
N GLY A 489 -9.87 36.40 -24.16
CA GLY A 489 -9.87 36.89 -25.54
C GLY A 489 -11.20 36.65 -26.29
N ALA A 490 -11.89 35.54 -25.95
CA ALA A 490 -13.20 35.23 -26.53
C ALA A 490 -14.37 35.75 -25.71
N ASN A 491 -14.26 35.73 -24.37
CA ASN A 491 -15.29 36.25 -23.45
C ASN A 491 -14.65 37.13 -22.38
N LYS A 492 -14.93 38.43 -22.45
CA LYS A 492 -14.39 39.43 -21.50
C LYS A 492 -14.82 39.19 -20.05
N ASN A 493 -15.92 38.50 -19.82
CA ASN A 493 -16.44 38.17 -18.50
C ASN A 493 -15.93 36.81 -17.99
N ALA A 494 -15.14 36.06 -18.77
CA ALA A 494 -14.72 34.70 -18.45
C ALA A 494 -14.15 34.57 -17.04
N ALA A 495 -13.26 35.47 -16.63
CA ALA A 495 -12.69 35.46 -15.29
C ALA A 495 -13.75 35.64 -14.19
N LEU A 496 -14.67 36.61 -14.37
CA LEU A 496 -15.73 36.92 -13.39
C LEU A 496 -16.71 35.76 -13.24
N GLU A 497 -17.07 35.09 -14.32
CA GLU A 497 -17.95 33.91 -14.31
C GLU A 497 -17.32 32.76 -13.56
N VAL A 498 -16.03 32.51 -13.75
CA VAL A 498 -15.30 31.46 -13.02
C VAL A 498 -15.18 31.77 -11.51
N LEU A 499 -14.84 33.04 -11.19
CA LEU A 499 -14.76 33.48 -9.79
C LEU A 499 -16.11 33.32 -9.07
N GLU A 500 -17.21 33.64 -9.74
CA GLU A 500 -18.57 33.46 -9.20
C GLU A 500 -18.90 31.95 -9.03
N THR A 501 -18.52 31.11 -9.99
CA THR A 501 -18.71 29.66 -9.91
C THR A 501 -17.96 29.07 -8.71
N ILE A 502 -16.70 29.48 -8.51
CA ILE A 502 -15.89 29.04 -7.37
C ILE A 502 -16.53 29.42 -6.04
N ARG A 503 -16.94 30.70 -5.93
CA ARG A 503 -17.61 31.23 -4.74
C ARG A 503 -18.90 30.47 -4.43
N TYR A 504 -19.72 30.20 -5.44
CA TYR A 504 -20.94 29.43 -5.34
C TYR A 504 -20.68 28.00 -4.84
N CYS A 505 -19.75 27.30 -5.47
CA CYS A 505 -19.42 25.93 -5.09
C CYS A 505 -18.92 25.83 -3.65
N LYS A 506 -18.05 26.76 -3.21
CA LYS A 506 -17.55 26.77 -1.84
C LYS A 506 -18.62 27.10 -0.82
N ASN A 507 -19.35 28.22 -1.02
CA ASN A 507 -20.19 28.80 0.03
C ASN A 507 -21.59 28.20 0.09
N GLU A 508 -22.15 27.78 -1.05
CA GLU A 508 -23.52 27.26 -1.13
C GLU A 508 -23.56 25.74 -1.23
N LEU A 509 -22.59 25.11 -1.93
CA LEU A 509 -22.57 23.67 -2.12
C LEU A 509 -21.60 22.93 -1.17
N GLY A 510 -20.61 23.61 -0.59
CA GLY A 510 -19.60 22.97 0.25
C GLY A 510 -18.69 21.99 -0.49
N VAL A 511 -18.50 22.19 -1.82
CA VAL A 511 -17.68 21.34 -2.67
C VAL A 511 -16.35 22.00 -3.05
N ALA A 512 -15.32 21.19 -3.24
CA ALA A 512 -14.02 21.65 -3.72
C ALA A 512 -14.09 22.08 -5.19
N THR A 513 -13.16 22.96 -5.57
CA THR A 513 -13.13 23.48 -6.94
C THR A 513 -11.75 23.35 -7.56
N ILE A 514 -11.72 23.16 -8.88
CA ILE A 514 -10.52 23.11 -9.71
C ILE A 514 -10.71 23.96 -10.96
N CYS A 515 -9.63 24.37 -11.60
CA CYS A 515 -9.68 24.93 -12.93
C CYS A 515 -8.41 24.68 -13.73
N GLY A 516 -8.55 24.53 -15.04
CA GLY A 516 -7.45 24.60 -16.01
C GLY A 516 -6.97 26.03 -16.15
N LEU A 517 -5.99 26.43 -15.34
CA LEU A 517 -5.60 27.83 -15.15
C LEU A 517 -5.13 28.49 -16.44
N SER A 518 -4.38 27.78 -17.25
CA SER A 518 -3.73 28.29 -18.47
C SER A 518 -4.71 28.74 -19.56
N ASN A 519 -5.96 28.30 -19.50
CA ASN A 519 -6.99 28.64 -20.51
C ASN A 519 -7.35 30.13 -20.51
N ILE A 520 -7.34 30.79 -19.33
CA ILE A 520 -7.75 32.19 -19.21
C ILE A 520 -6.96 33.14 -20.12
N SER A 521 -5.67 32.86 -20.30
CA SER A 521 -4.72 33.71 -21.02
C SER A 521 -4.41 33.24 -22.44
N PHE A 522 -5.16 32.24 -22.96
CA PHE A 522 -4.87 31.70 -24.29
C PHE A 522 -4.93 32.79 -25.36
N GLY A 523 -3.86 32.85 -26.19
CA GLY A 523 -3.72 33.86 -27.24
C GLY A 523 -3.19 35.23 -26.78
N LEU A 524 -2.93 35.43 -25.48
CA LEU A 524 -2.34 36.67 -24.96
C LEU A 524 -0.82 36.58 -24.88
N PRO A 525 -0.10 37.72 -24.99
CA PRO A 525 1.32 37.78 -24.66
C PRO A 525 1.53 37.70 -23.14
N GLU A 526 2.74 37.33 -22.72
CA GLU A 526 3.17 37.26 -21.30
C GLU A 526 2.14 36.60 -20.38
N ARG A 527 1.66 35.45 -20.80
CA ARG A 527 0.56 34.69 -20.17
C ARG A 527 0.73 34.47 -18.66
N VAL A 528 1.96 34.40 -18.19
CA VAL A 528 2.27 34.14 -16.78
C VAL A 528 1.71 35.22 -15.86
N PHE A 529 1.69 36.50 -16.27
CA PHE A 529 1.13 37.58 -15.44
C PHE A 529 -0.38 37.44 -15.29
N VAL A 530 -1.08 37.14 -16.40
CA VAL A 530 -2.53 36.94 -16.38
C VAL A 530 -2.90 35.72 -15.56
N ASN A 531 -2.21 34.59 -15.77
CA ASN A 531 -2.44 33.37 -15.02
C ASN A 531 -2.21 33.57 -13.53
N THR A 532 -1.13 34.25 -13.13
CA THR A 532 -0.80 34.51 -11.72
C THR A 532 -1.83 35.42 -11.06
N ALA A 533 -2.24 36.52 -11.73
CA ALA A 533 -3.26 37.41 -11.21
C ALA A 533 -4.62 36.72 -11.06
N PHE A 534 -5.02 35.93 -12.06
CA PHE A 534 -6.26 35.19 -12.03
C PHE A 534 -6.24 34.13 -10.90
N LEU A 535 -5.13 33.39 -10.73
CA LEU A 535 -4.94 32.43 -9.65
C LEU A 535 -5.14 33.07 -8.27
N THR A 536 -4.51 34.23 -8.04
CA THR A 536 -4.63 34.93 -6.75
C THR A 536 -6.09 35.33 -6.46
N LEU A 537 -6.80 35.86 -7.47
CA LEU A 537 -8.23 36.19 -7.35
C LEU A 537 -9.08 34.95 -7.08
N ALA A 538 -8.81 33.85 -7.78
CA ALA A 538 -9.54 32.61 -7.64
C ALA A 538 -9.33 31.94 -6.26
N ILE A 539 -8.09 31.89 -5.73
CA ILE A 539 -7.80 31.44 -4.37
C ILE A 539 -8.55 32.29 -3.35
N GLY A 540 -8.62 33.62 -3.56
CA GLY A 540 -9.40 34.54 -2.73
C GLY A 540 -10.91 34.27 -2.73
N GLN A 541 -11.46 33.64 -3.79
CA GLN A 541 -12.86 33.21 -3.85
C GLN A 541 -13.05 31.77 -3.32
N GLY A 542 -11.97 31.06 -3.00
CA GLY A 542 -12.03 29.73 -2.43
C GLY A 542 -11.64 28.58 -3.37
N LEU A 543 -10.91 28.86 -4.45
CA LEU A 543 -10.34 27.81 -5.29
C LEU A 543 -9.44 26.88 -4.46
N THR A 544 -9.68 25.58 -4.54
CA THR A 544 -8.93 24.59 -3.76
C THR A 544 -7.72 24.03 -4.50
N MET A 545 -7.82 23.92 -5.84
CA MET A 545 -6.72 23.41 -6.67
C MET A 545 -6.78 23.99 -8.10
N ALA A 546 -5.68 23.88 -8.84
CA ALA A 546 -5.66 24.18 -10.28
C ALA A 546 -4.72 23.24 -11.04
N ILE A 547 -5.14 22.88 -12.25
CA ILE A 547 -4.28 22.24 -13.24
C ILE A 547 -3.36 23.32 -13.80
N ALA A 548 -2.08 23.25 -13.49
CA ALA A 548 -1.11 24.28 -13.78
C ALA A 548 0.31 23.71 -13.90
N ASN A 549 1.18 24.49 -14.54
CA ASN A 549 2.60 24.12 -14.66
C ASN A 549 3.40 24.59 -13.43
N PRO A 550 3.87 23.69 -12.56
CA PRO A 550 4.62 24.08 -11.36
C PRO A 550 6.00 24.68 -11.66
N SER A 551 6.53 24.58 -12.89
CA SER A 551 7.79 25.24 -13.26
C SER A 551 7.66 26.77 -13.40
N GLN A 552 6.44 27.30 -13.36
CA GLN A 552 6.21 28.75 -13.34
C GLN A 552 6.37 29.29 -11.92
N THR A 553 7.59 29.60 -11.52
CA THR A 553 7.95 30.06 -10.17
C THR A 553 7.10 31.23 -9.67
N LEU A 554 6.78 32.20 -10.54
CA LEU A 554 5.92 33.34 -10.19
C LEU A 554 4.52 32.87 -9.75
N LEU A 555 3.97 31.89 -10.44
CA LEU A 555 2.66 31.32 -10.15
C LEU A 555 2.67 30.54 -8.82
N VAL A 556 3.67 29.68 -8.61
CA VAL A 556 3.82 28.91 -7.36
C VAL A 556 3.98 29.85 -6.16
N ASN A 557 4.86 30.86 -6.29
CA ASN A 557 5.10 31.83 -5.21
C ASN A 557 3.85 32.65 -4.91
N ALA A 558 3.04 32.99 -5.92
CA ALA A 558 1.78 33.72 -5.72
C ALA A 558 0.73 32.83 -5.00
N ALA A 559 0.70 31.52 -5.29
CA ALA A 559 -0.17 30.61 -4.57
C ALA A 559 0.21 30.52 -3.08
N LEU A 560 1.51 30.33 -2.77
CA LEU A 560 2.03 30.31 -1.39
C LEU A 560 1.74 31.63 -0.67
N ALA A 561 1.94 32.77 -1.32
CA ALA A 561 1.65 34.08 -0.76
C ALA A 561 0.14 34.29 -0.52
N SER A 562 -0.71 33.77 -1.41
CA SER A 562 -2.17 33.84 -1.24
C SER A 562 -2.63 33.02 -0.02
N ASP A 563 -2.10 31.81 0.16
CA ASP A 563 -2.40 30.97 1.33
C ASP A 563 -1.96 31.67 2.64
N LEU A 564 -0.77 32.29 2.64
CA LEU A 564 -0.26 33.07 3.78
C LEU A 564 -1.17 34.25 4.11
N LEU A 565 -1.57 35.06 3.10
CA LEU A 565 -2.43 36.22 3.29
C LEU A 565 -3.84 35.85 3.77
N LEU A 566 -4.31 34.66 3.42
CA LEU A 566 -5.59 34.10 3.87
C LEU A 566 -5.49 33.36 5.22
N ASN A 567 -4.33 33.38 5.86
CA ASN A 567 -4.07 32.74 7.16
C ASN A 567 -4.48 31.27 7.20
N LYS A 568 -4.18 30.52 6.12
CA LYS A 568 -4.46 29.10 6.07
C LYS A 568 -3.48 28.33 6.97
N GLU A 569 -3.85 27.09 7.31
CA GLU A 569 -3.08 26.23 8.21
C GLU A 569 -1.64 26.05 7.73
N GLU A 570 -0.65 26.27 8.61
CA GLU A 570 0.80 26.16 8.33
C GLU A 570 1.31 26.96 7.12
N ALA A 571 0.55 27.91 6.62
CA ALA A 571 0.91 28.67 5.42
C ALA A 571 2.18 29.50 5.56
N ASP A 572 2.52 29.94 6.77
CA ASP A 572 3.77 30.65 7.10
C ASP A 572 5.00 29.76 6.91
N LEU A 573 4.96 28.53 7.44
CA LEU A 573 6.04 27.56 7.28
C LEU A 573 6.22 27.17 5.81
N HIS A 574 5.11 26.95 5.10
CA HIS A 574 5.15 26.58 3.69
C HIS A 574 5.66 27.72 2.79
N TYR A 575 5.25 28.96 3.08
CA TYR A 575 5.76 30.12 2.37
C TYR A 575 7.26 30.27 2.58
N ILE A 576 7.73 30.24 3.82
CA ILE A 576 9.16 30.38 4.16
C ILE A 576 9.98 29.28 3.46
N ASN A 577 9.55 28.04 3.55
CA ASN A 577 10.27 26.92 2.95
C ASN A 577 10.23 26.94 1.41
N GLY A 578 9.11 27.30 0.82
CA GLY A 578 8.93 27.33 -0.64
C GLY A 578 9.64 28.50 -1.31
N VAL A 579 9.82 29.64 -0.63
CA VAL A 579 10.43 30.85 -1.20
C VAL A 579 11.89 31.01 -0.79
N ALA A 580 12.38 30.31 0.23
CA ALA A 580 13.76 30.43 0.74
C ALA A 580 14.84 30.22 -0.33
N GLY A 581 14.56 29.43 -1.39
CA GLY A 581 15.44 29.28 -2.55
C GLY A 581 15.31 30.36 -3.64
N ALA A 582 14.23 31.13 -3.63
CA ALA A 582 13.92 32.10 -4.70
C ALA A 582 14.59 33.46 -4.54
N VAL A 583 15.08 33.82 -3.36
CA VAL A 583 15.70 35.12 -3.07
C VAL A 583 17.09 35.28 -3.68
N ILE A 584 17.69 34.20 -4.22
CA ILE A 584 19.06 34.23 -4.74
C ILE A 584 19.14 34.58 -6.25
N THR A 585 18.01 34.77 -6.97
CA THR A 585 18.02 34.88 -8.43
C THR A 585 17.70 36.26 -9.00
N GLN A 586 17.96 37.37 -8.30
CA GLN A 586 17.84 38.74 -8.91
C GLN A 586 19.12 39.33 -9.49
N SER A 587 20.20 38.62 -9.58
CA SER A 587 21.38 39.10 -10.34
C SER A 587 22.41 37.99 -10.56
N GLN A 588 22.21 37.16 -11.59
CA GLN A 588 23.30 36.67 -12.46
C GLN A 588 22.73 35.71 -13.54
N PRO A 589 23.40 35.60 -14.70
CA PRO A 589 22.91 34.80 -15.79
C PRO A 589 23.03 33.30 -15.46
N LYS A 590 22.08 32.52 -15.93
CA LYS A 590 22.05 31.07 -15.97
C LYS A 590 23.29 30.39 -15.38
N ASN A 591 23.20 29.95 -14.16
CA ASN A 591 23.95 28.79 -13.72
C ASN A 591 22.97 27.69 -13.36
N GLU A 592 23.28 26.58 -13.88
CA GLU A 592 22.72 25.26 -13.80
C GLU A 592 21.96 24.97 -12.49
N VAL A 593 20.79 24.36 -12.65
CA VAL A 593 20.10 23.61 -11.60
C VAL A 593 21.15 22.90 -10.78
N ALA A 594 21.15 23.09 -9.45
CA ALA A 594 21.97 22.26 -8.59
C ALA A 594 21.63 20.80 -8.92
N GLU A 595 22.52 20.17 -9.68
CA GLU A 595 22.54 18.72 -9.81
C GLU A 595 22.52 18.16 -8.39
N GLU A 596 21.62 17.23 -8.11
CA GLU A 596 21.82 16.34 -6.97
C GLU A 596 23.25 15.81 -7.15
N ASP A 597 24.15 16.10 -6.22
CA ASP A 597 25.56 15.73 -6.25
C ASP A 597 25.70 14.20 -6.32
N GLY A 598 25.54 13.62 -7.51
CA GLY A 598 25.66 12.19 -7.72
C GLY A 598 25.87 11.83 -9.19
N HIS A 599 26.74 10.86 -9.42
CA HIS A 599 26.99 10.31 -10.74
C HIS A 599 25.71 9.73 -11.35
N PRO A 600 25.39 9.88 -12.67
CA PRO A 600 24.15 9.39 -13.29
C PRO A 600 23.84 7.91 -13.01
N LEU A 601 24.85 7.06 -13.03
CA LEU A 601 24.73 5.63 -12.72
C LEU A 601 24.36 5.38 -11.24
N TYR A 602 24.95 6.15 -10.32
CA TYR A 602 24.58 6.11 -8.89
C TYR A 602 23.11 6.51 -8.69
N LEU A 603 22.69 7.61 -9.30
CA LEU A 603 21.31 8.09 -9.23
C LEU A 603 20.31 7.12 -9.87
N ALA A 604 20.68 6.46 -10.96
CA ALA A 604 19.84 5.46 -11.60
C ALA A 604 19.53 4.28 -10.65
N VAL A 605 20.52 3.83 -9.89
CA VAL A 605 20.34 2.77 -8.88
C VAL A 605 19.52 3.28 -7.71
N VAL A 606 19.85 4.45 -7.15
CA VAL A 606 19.11 5.02 -6.01
C VAL A 606 17.61 5.15 -6.34
N LYS A 607 17.28 5.58 -7.56
CA LYS A 607 15.89 5.82 -8.00
C LYS A 607 15.22 4.60 -8.64
N GLY A 608 15.90 3.46 -8.73
CA GLY A 608 15.33 2.25 -9.33
C GLY A 608 15.08 2.35 -10.85
N LYS A 609 15.82 3.22 -11.58
CA LYS A 609 15.62 3.44 -13.03
C LYS A 609 16.26 2.33 -13.88
N SER A 610 15.69 1.15 -13.85
CA SER A 610 16.23 -0.04 -14.51
C SER A 610 16.27 0.04 -16.05
N GLY A 611 15.48 0.92 -16.67
CA GLY A 611 15.45 1.11 -18.14
C GLY A 611 16.71 1.73 -18.72
N HIS A 612 17.40 2.60 -18.00
CA HIS A 612 18.58 3.34 -18.48
C HIS A 612 19.90 2.83 -17.94
N VAL A 613 19.90 1.97 -16.93
CA VAL A 613 21.13 1.57 -16.23
C VAL A 613 22.17 0.94 -17.16
N LEU A 614 21.75 0.15 -18.15
CA LEU A 614 22.65 -0.49 -19.09
C LEU A 614 23.35 0.51 -20.01
N GLU A 615 22.64 1.54 -20.46
CA GLU A 615 23.22 2.62 -21.28
C GLU A 615 24.28 3.39 -20.50
N LEU A 616 23.99 3.72 -19.24
CA LEU A 616 24.92 4.40 -18.34
C LEU A 616 26.16 3.55 -18.02
N VAL A 617 25.99 2.23 -17.85
CA VAL A 617 27.12 1.30 -17.69
C VAL A 617 28.00 1.30 -18.95
N GLU A 618 27.40 1.22 -20.16
CA GLU A 618 28.15 1.26 -21.41
C GLU A 618 28.89 2.60 -21.61
N GLU A 619 28.30 3.70 -21.20
CA GLU A 619 28.96 5.02 -21.25
C GLU A 619 30.18 5.06 -20.33
N GLU A 620 30.12 4.52 -19.12
CA GLU A 620 31.25 4.47 -18.20
C GLU A 620 32.37 3.54 -18.72
N LEU A 621 32.00 2.39 -19.27
CA LEU A 621 32.94 1.48 -19.90
C LEU A 621 33.65 2.16 -21.10
N LYS A 622 32.93 2.94 -21.92
CA LYS A 622 33.52 3.72 -23.04
C LYS A 622 34.45 4.83 -22.58
N LYS A 623 34.23 5.40 -21.39
CA LYS A 623 35.14 6.38 -20.76
C LYS A 623 36.43 5.74 -20.25
N GLY A 624 36.47 4.40 -20.21
CA GLY A 624 37.62 3.64 -19.74
C GLY A 624 37.62 3.37 -18.24
N THR A 625 36.45 3.53 -17.58
CA THR A 625 36.29 3.17 -16.17
C THR A 625 36.32 1.64 -16.04
N GLU A 626 37.14 1.12 -15.15
CA GLU A 626 37.23 -0.33 -14.91
C GLU A 626 35.93 -0.89 -14.31
N PRO A 627 35.51 -2.09 -14.75
CA PRO A 627 34.24 -2.70 -14.24
C PRO A 627 34.14 -2.80 -12.71
N SER A 628 35.26 -3.07 -12.03
CA SER A 628 35.33 -3.10 -10.56
C SER A 628 35.09 -1.73 -9.95
N GLU A 629 35.66 -0.68 -10.55
CA GLU A 629 35.49 0.70 -10.08
C GLU A 629 34.03 1.15 -10.27
N ILE A 630 33.36 0.74 -11.35
CA ILE A 630 31.95 1.02 -11.58
C ILE A 630 31.09 0.41 -10.45
N ILE A 631 31.36 -0.85 -10.09
CA ILE A 631 30.65 -1.53 -9.01
C ILE A 631 30.90 -0.86 -7.67
N ASP A 632 32.14 -0.67 -7.28
CA ASP A 632 32.49 -0.19 -5.95
C ASP A 632 32.05 1.27 -5.73
N LYS A 633 32.32 2.13 -6.71
CA LYS A 633 32.15 3.57 -6.57
C LYS A 633 30.72 4.04 -6.80
N TYR A 634 30.00 3.39 -7.69
CA TYR A 634 28.65 3.83 -8.07
C TYR A 634 27.55 2.88 -7.59
N LEU A 635 27.66 1.57 -7.87
CA LEU A 635 26.58 0.65 -7.59
C LEU A 635 26.47 0.30 -6.10
N ILE A 636 27.58 -0.07 -5.45
CA ILE A 636 27.62 -0.37 -4.01
C ILE A 636 27.35 0.88 -3.17
N ALA A 637 27.90 2.02 -3.56
CA ALA A 637 27.61 3.27 -2.86
C ALA A 637 26.12 3.62 -2.93
N ALA A 638 25.47 3.41 -4.08
CA ALA A 638 24.05 3.68 -4.28
C ALA A 638 23.18 2.76 -3.43
N ILE A 639 23.41 1.44 -3.44
CA ILE A 639 22.57 0.50 -2.69
C ILE A 639 22.75 0.67 -1.17
N ASN A 640 23.94 1.07 -0.71
CA ASN A 640 24.16 1.42 0.69
C ASN A 640 23.31 2.62 1.10
N TYR A 641 23.27 3.66 0.25
CA TYR A 641 22.43 4.82 0.51
C TYR A 641 20.94 4.49 0.48
N VAL A 642 20.50 3.62 -0.44
CA VAL A 642 19.12 3.10 -0.46
C VAL A 642 18.81 2.36 0.84
N GLY A 643 19.75 1.57 1.36
CA GLY A 643 19.62 0.94 2.67
C GLY A 643 19.47 1.97 3.81
N GLU A 644 20.22 3.08 3.77
CA GLU A 644 20.05 4.18 4.74
C GLU A 644 18.68 4.86 4.64
N LEU A 645 18.20 5.08 3.42
CA LEU A 645 16.86 5.64 3.20
C LEU A 645 15.76 4.69 3.71
N PHE A 646 15.96 3.38 3.56
CA PHE A 646 15.06 2.38 4.09
C PHE A 646 15.07 2.35 5.63
N GLU A 647 16.23 2.38 6.28
CA GLU A 647 16.35 2.51 7.74
C GLU A 647 15.70 3.80 8.28
N GLN A 648 15.86 4.91 7.54
CA GLN A 648 15.25 6.20 7.88
C GLN A 648 13.74 6.25 7.56
N LYS A 649 13.14 5.16 7.09
CA LYS A 649 11.74 5.07 6.67
C LYS A 649 11.34 6.08 5.59
N LYS A 650 12.30 6.51 4.78
CA LYS A 650 12.09 7.33 3.58
C LYS A 650 11.82 6.47 2.34
N TYR A 651 12.46 5.30 2.26
CA TYR A 651 12.19 4.26 1.28
C TYR A 651 11.49 3.09 1.95
N PHE A 652 10.65 2.42 1.18
CA PHE A 652 9.91 1.23 1.58
C PHE A 652 10.26 0.06 0.65
N LEU A 653 9.70 -1.11 0.90
CA LEU A 653 10.04 -2.33 0.18
C LEU A 653 10.00 -2.16 -1.36
N PRO A 654 9.00 -1.51 -1.96
CA PRO A 654 8.97 -1.30 -3.41
C PRO A 654 10.21 -0.59 -3.97
N GLN A 655 10.60 0.54 -3.36
CA GLN A 655 11.77 1.30 -3.81
C GLN A 655 13.07 0.52 -3.62
N LEU A 656 13.18 -0.21 -2.50
CA LEU A 656 14.35 -1.04 -2.23
C LEU A 656 14.50 -2.15 -3.29
N ILE A 657 13.40 -2.82 -3.66
CA ILE A 657 13.39 -3.85 -4.71
C ILE A 657 13.78 -3.22 -6.06
N ALA A 658 13.15 -2.12 -6.47
CA ALA A 658 13.45 -1.46 -7.73
C ALA A 658 14.93 -1.04 -7.86
N SER A 659 15.51 -0.51 -6.77
CA SER A 659 16.93 -0.16 -6.71
C SER A 659 17.83 -1.39 -6.82
N ALA A 660 17.48 -2.47 -6.13
CA ALA A 660 18.24 -3.72 -6.14
C ALA A 660 18.20 -4.40 -7.52
N GLU A 661 17.05 -4.46 -8.19
CA GLU A 661 16.91 -4.97 -9.56
C GLU A 661 17.70 -4.12 -10.57
N THR A 662 17.70 -2.79 -10.39
CA THR A 662 18.49 -1.88 -11.23
C THR A 662 19.98 -2.18 -11.10
N MET A 663 20.45 -2.38 -9.88
CA MET A 663 21.83 -2.76 -9.61
C MET A 663 22.16 -4.14 -10.18
N GLU A 664 21.28 -5.13 -10.01
CA GLU A 664 21.46 -6.49 -10.55
C GLU A 664 21.63 -6.49 -12.07
N LYS A 665 20.81 -5.73 -12.80
CA LYS A 665 20.97 -5.57 -14.24
C LYS A 665 22.35 -5.00 -14.62
N ALA A 666 22.83 -4.01 -13.88
CA ALA A 666 24.15 -3.43 -14.09
C ALA A 666 25.28 -4.44 -13.80
N ILE A 667 25.18 -5.19 -12.70
CA ILE A 667 26.15 -6.23 -12.31
C ILE A 667 26.19 -7.34 -13.35
N ASN A 668 25.04 -7.87 -13.77
CA ASN A 668 24.95 -8.94 -14.78
C ASN A 668 25.63 -8.55 -16.10
N ARG A 669 25.63 -7.23 -16.44
CA ARG A 669 26.37 -6.73 -17.61
C ARG A 669 27.87 -6.63 -17.38
N LEU A 670 28.31 -6.33 -16.16
CA LEU A 670 29.73 -6.14 -15.79
C LEU A 670 30.42 -7.47 -15.43
N GLU A 671 29.68 -8.46 -14.92
CA GLU A 671 30.21 -9.74 -14.42
C GLU A 671 31.06 -10.49 -15.44
N PRO A 672 30.67 -10.66 -16.72
CA PRO A 672 31.52 -11.32 -17.72
C PRO A 672 32.83 -10.58 -17.97
N LEU A 673 32.85 -9.26 -17.79
CA LEU A 673 34.05 -8.45 -17.94
C LEU A 673 35.00 -8.59 -16.74
N LEU A 674 34.43 -8.77 -15.55
CA LEU A 674 35.16 -9.03 -14.32
C LEU A 674 35.75 -10.43 -14.29
N GLU A 675 35.00 -11.45 -14.72
CA GLU A 675 35.48 -12.84 -14.82
C GLU A 675 36.66 -12.94 -15.80
N ALA A 676 36.62 -12.17 -16.88
CA ALA A 676 37.74 -12.08 -17.82
C ALA A 676 38.98 -11.41 -17.23
N ALA A 677 38.82 -10.52 -16.24
CA ALA A 677 39.87 -9.75 -15.58
C ALA A 677 40.38 -10.39 -14.27
N ARG A 678 39.58 -11.16 -13.56
CA ARG A 678 39.88 -11.81 -12.28
C ARG A 678 40.22 -13.28 -12.52
N GLY A 679 41.42 -13.70 -12.21
CA GLY A 679 41.74 -15.10 -11.98
C GLY A 679 41.02 -15.59 -10.71
N ASN A 680 40.22 -16.61 -10.81
CA ASN A 680 39.62 -17.59 -9.85
C ASN A 680 39.63 -17.28 -8.31
N GLU A 681 39.45 -16.10 -7.82
CA GLU A 681 39.13 -15.88 -6.41
C GLU A 681 37.63 -15.98 -6.20
N LYS A 682 37.17 -17.11 -5.72
CA LYS A 682 35.75 -17.31 -5.30
C LYS A 682 35.52 -16.56 -3.99
N LEU A 683 34.54 -15.63 -3.98
CA LEU A 683 34.00 -15.06 -2.77
C LEU A 683 33.28 -16.15 -1.94
N ALA A 684 33.08 -15.89 -0.63
CA ALA A 684 32.44 -16.85 0.27
C ALA A 684 31.05 -17.25 -0.23
N THR A 685 30.74 -18.55 -0.14
CA THR A 685 29.41 -19.08 -0.47
C THR A 685 28.49 -18.94 0.74
N ILE A 686 27.28 -18.47 0.51
CA ILE A 686 26.22 -18.29 1.50
C ILE A 686 24.97 -19.04 1.03
N VAL A 687 24.42 -19.90 1.87
CA VAL A 687 23.14 -20.56 1.62
C VAL A 687 22.06 -19.81 2.39
N VAL A 688 20.98 -19.43 1.73
CA VAL A 688 19.83 -18.79 2.39
C VAL A 688 18.57 -19.62 2.17
N ALA A 689 17.72 -19.70 3.20
CA ALA A 689 16.47 -20.44 3.15
C ALA A 689 15.42 -19.83 4.09
N THR A 690 14.16 -19.87 3.69
CA THR A 690 13.06 -19.78 4.64
C THR A 690 12.79 -21.17 5.20
N VAL A 691 12.77 -21.29 6.51
CA VAL A 691 12.70 -22.57 7.22
C VAL A 691 11.40 -23.33 6.93
N LYS A 692 11.41 -24.62 7.22
CA LYS A 692 10.27 -25.51 7.02
C LYS A 692 8.98 -24.95 7.65
N GLY A 693 7.88 -25.11 6.93
CA GLY A 693 6.56 -24.61 7.32
C GLY A 693 6.36 -23.12 7.18
N ASP A 694 7.40 -22.36 6.80
CA ASP A 694 7.28 -20.94 6.54
C ASP A 694 7.37 -20.65 5.03
N ILE A 695 6.35 -20.03 4.52
CA ILE A 695 6.19 -19.74 3.09
C ILE A 695 6.44 -18.26 2.76
N HIS A 696 6.78 -17.46 3.78
CA HIS A 696 7.03 -16.05 3.63
C HIS A 696 8.51 -15.83 3.31
N ASP A 697 8.84 -15.56 2.06
CA ASP A 697 10.21 -15.47 1.57
C ASP A 697 10.67 -14.06 1.20
N ILE A 698 9.80 -13.04 1.29
CA ILE A 698 10.11 -11.66 0.89
C ILE A 698 11.37 -11.13 1.60
N GLY A 699 11.43 -11.26 2.93
CA GLY A 699 12.58 -10.82 3.71
C GLY A 699 13.85 -11.57 3.34
N LYS A 700 13.76 -12.91 3.15
CA LYS A 700 14.87 -13.76 2.72
C LYS A 700 15.35 -13.37 1.32
N ASN A 701 14.43 -13.15 0.36
CA ASN A 701 14.78 -12.77 -1.00
C ASN A 701 15.54 -11.44 -1.03
N LEU A 702 15.14 -10.50 -0.18
CA LEU A 702 15.83 -9.23 -0.02
C LEU A 702 17.24 -9.40 0.54
N VAL A 703 17.41 -10.22 1.59
CA VAL A 703 18.73 -10.58 2.13
C VAL A 703 19.60 -11.24 1.07
N ALA A 704 19.05 -12.21 0.33
CA ALA A 704 19.75 -12.90 -0.75
C ALA A 704 20.22 -11.92 -1.84
N LEU A 705 19.34 -11.02 -2.26
CA LEU A 705 19.63 -10.00 -3.26
C LEU A 705 20.72 -9.03 -2.79
N MET A 706 20.60 -8.53 -1.56
CA MET A 706 21.63 -7.66 -0.96
C MET A 706 22.99 -8.37 -0.91
N LEU A 707 23.05 -9.60 -0.42
CA LEU A 707 24.30 -10.36 -0.33
C LEU A 707 24.92 -10.65 -1.71
N LYS A 708 24.11 -10.96 -2.74
CA LYS A 708 24.57 -11.08 -4.13
C LYS A 708 25.17 -9.75 -4.62
N ASN A 709 24.51 -8.65 -4.33
CA ASN A 709 24.97 -7.31 -4.71
C ASN A 709 26.29 -6.92 -4.05
N TYR A 710 26.56 -7.43 -2.84
CA TYR A 710 27.86 -7.29 -2.18
C TYR A 710 28.93 -8.29 -2.69
N GLY A 711 28.59 -9.08 -3.72
CA GLY A 711 29.52 -9.97 -4.43
C GLY A 711 29.70 -11.34 -3.79
N TYR A 712 28.81 -11.75 -2.88
CA TYR A 712 28.80 -13.11 -2.33
C TYR A 712 28.16 -14.10 -3.30
N HIS A 713 28.65 -15.35 -3.32
CA HIS A 713 27.97 -16.41 -4.03
C HIS A 713 26.82 -16.92 -3.18
N VAL A 714 25.59 -16.48 -3.50
CA VAL A 714 24.39 -16.80 -2.71
C VAL A 714 23.58 -17.88 -3.40
N ILE A 715 23.35 -18.97 -2.69
CA ILE A 715 22.48 -20.07 -3.07
C ILE A 715 21.18 -19.92 -2.29
N ASP A 716 20.14 -19.54 -2.99
CA ASP A 716 18.81 -19.38 -2.43
C ASP A 716 18.02 -20.69 -2.62
N LEU A 717 17.65 -21.33 -1.52
CA LEU A 717 16.91 -22.59 -1.51
C LEU A 717 15.38 -22.38 -1.58
N GLY A 718 14.93 -21.12 -1.53
CA GLY A 718 13.51 -20.80 -1.54
C GLY A 718 12.88 -20.85 -0.16
N LYS A 719 11.62 -21.22 -0.11
CA LYS A 719 10.76 -21.24 1.06
C LYS A 719 10.37 -22.68 1.43
N ASP A 720 9.93 -22.87 2.69
CA ASP A 720 9.51 -24.19 3.22
C ASP A 720 10.58 -25.26 3.03
N VAL A 721 11.83 -24.93 3.41
CA VAL A 721 12.98 -25.78 3.15
C VAL A 721 13.26 -26.69 4.33
N GLU A 722 13.25 -28.00 4.08
CA GLU A 722 13.58 -29.03 5.07
C GLU A 722 14.99 -28.82 5.64
N THR A 723 15.14 -28.98 6.98
CA THR A 723 16.39 -28.83 7.71
C THR A 723 17.54 -29.62 7.06
N GLN A 724 17.29 -30.86 6.64
CA GLN A 724 18.34 -31.70 6.02
C GLN A 724 18.78 -31.15 4.67
N THR A 725 17.87 -30.58 3.86
CA THR A 725 18.19 -29.98 2.56
C THR A 725 19.11 -28.77 2.73
N ILE A 726 18.85 -27.93 3.73
CA ILE A 726 19.67 -26.75 4.06
C ILE A 726 21.10 -27.20 4.40
N LEU A 727 21.23 -28.21 5.29
CA LEU A 727 22.52 -28.71 5.77
C LEU A 727 23.29 -29.44 4.68
N ASP A 728 22.63 -30.25 3.87
CA ASP A 728 23.26 -30.99 2.77
C ASP A 728 23.77 -30.02 1.69
N THR A 729 22.98 -29.00 1.33
CA THR A 729 23.46 -27.99 0.39
C THR A 729 24.62 -27.19 0.97
N ALA A 730 24.54 -26.80 2.24
CA ALA A 730 25.63 -26.07 2.87
C ALA A 730 26.96 -26.87 2.89
N LYS A 731 26.90 -28.22 3.07
CA LYS A 731 28.05 -29.10 3.00
C LYS A 731 28.56 -29.30 1.57
N ALA A 732 27.65 -29.55 0.62
CA ALA A 732 27.99 -29.81 -0.79
C ALA A 732 28.68 -28.58 -1.43
N GLU A 733 28.20 -27.38 -1.11
CA GLU A 733 28.71 -26.13 -1.65
C GLU A 733 29.81 -25.50 -0.76
N ASN A 734 30.20 -26.18 0.32
CA ASN A 734 31.18 -25.69 1.29
C ASN A 734 30.85 -24.24 1.75
N ALA A 735 29.57 -24.02 2.10
CA ALA A 735 29.08 -22.72 2.49
C ALA A 735 29.79 -22.20 3.75
N SER A 736 30.11 -20.93 3.77
CA SER A 736 30.68 -20.24 4.92
C SER A 736 29.60 -19.78 5.89
N ILE A 737 28.42 -19.45 5.37
CA ILE A 737 27.27 -18.98 6.15
C ILE A 737 25.99 -19.66 5.67
N ILE A 738 25.08 -19.92 6.61
CA ILE A 738 23.70 -20.29 6.40
C ILE A 738 22.83 -19.15 6.96
N GLY A 739 22.01 -18.53 6.12
CA GLY A 739 21.02 -17.52 6.51
C GLY A 739 19.63 -18.12 6.57
N LEU A 740 18.97 -18.01 7.72
CA LEU A 740 17.62 -18.55 7.94
C LEU A 740 16.63 -17.41 8.13
N SER A 741 15.45 -17.53 7.53
CA SER A 741 14.35 -16.59 7.67
C SER A 741 13.08 -17.28 8.18
N ALA A 742 12.35 -16.60 9.07
CA ALA A 742 11.00 -16.97 9.46
C ALA A 742 10.16 -15.72 9.73
N LEU A 743 8.94 -15.70 9.24
CA LEU A 743 8.00 -14.60 9.44
C LEU A 743 6.91 -14.94 10.46
N MET A 744 6.68 -16.22 10.72
CA MET A 744 5.67 -16.68 11.67
C MET A 744 6.33 -17.16 12.97
N THR A 745 5.71 -16.81 14.09
CA THR A 745 6.15 -17.32 15.41
C THR A 745 6.09 -18.83 15.52
N THR A 746 5.21 -19.44 14.74
CA THR A 746 5.03 -20.90 14.69
C THR A 746 6.17 -21.63 13.99
N THR A 747 6.90 -20.97 13.10
CA THR A 747 7.97 -21.54 12.29
C THR A 747 9.36 -21.14 12.77
N MET A 748 9.49 -20.14 13.65
CA MET A 748 10.81 -19.75 14.19
C MET A 748 11.53 -20.89 14.92
N MET A 749 10.80 -21.89 15.43
CA MET A 749 11.39 -23.07 16.07
C MET A 749 12.16 -23.98 15.11
N GLU A 750 11.81 -23.99 13.85
CA GLU A 750 12.54 -24.73 12.82
C GLU A 750 13.98 -24.19 12.67
N MET A 751 14.22 -22.90 12.95
CA MET A 751 15.58 -22.36 13.00
C MET A 751 16.41 -23.02 14.08
N LYS A 752 15.83 -23.30 15.25
CA LYS A 752 16.50 -24.02 16.32
C LYS A 752 16.85 -25.44 15.89
N GLU A 753 15.94 -26.12 15.19
CA GLU A 753 16.21 -27.47 14.67
C GLU A 753 17.40 -27.47 13.70
N VAL A 754 17.45 -26.47 12.78
CA VAL A 754 18.60 -26.31 11.87
C VAL A 754 19.90 -26.08 12.65
N VAL A 755 19.89 -25.20 13.66
CA VAL A 755 21.08 -24.94 14.49
C VAL A 755 21.54 -26.19 15.27
N ASP A 756 20.60 -26.88 15.90
CA ASP A 756 20.90 -28.08 16.69
C ASP A 756 21.41 -29.22 15.81
N GLU A 757 20.79 -29.43 14.65
CA GLU A 757 21.18 -30.47 13.72
C GLU A 757 22.51 -30.13 13.02
N ALA A 758 22.77 -28.88 12.70
CA ALA A 758 24.07 -28.42 12.19
C ALA A 758 25.20 -28.72 13.17
N LYS A 759 25.00 -28.49 14.48
CA LYS A 759 25.95 -28.81 15.53
C LYS A 759 26.20 -30.32 15.64
N LYS A 760 25.14 -31.15 15.61
CA LYS A 760 25.25 -32.61 15.65
C LYS A 760 26.01 -33.19 14.46
N GLN A 761 25.73 -32.61 13.26
CA GLN A 761 26.35 -33.08 12.02
C GLN A 761 27.72 -32.44 11.75
N GLY A 762 28.20 -31.53 12.61
CA GLY A 762 29.52 -30.91 12.50
C GLY A 762 29.65 -29.98 11.30
N VAL A 763 28.55 -29.30 10.90
CA VAL A 763 28.54 -28.32 9.84
C VAL A 763 29.38 -27.09 10.27
N LYS A 764 30.34 -26.67 9.45
CA LYS A 764 31.25 -25.56 9.79
C LYS A 764 30.72 -24.17 9.47
N ALA A 765 29.67 -24.10 8.67
CA ALA A 765 29.06 -22.83 8.30
C ALA A 765 28.51 -22.10 9.55
N LYS A 766 28.70 -20.81 9.61
CA LYS A 766 28.10 -19.94 10.62
C LYS A 766 26.61 -19.73 10.31
N ILE A 767 25.78 -19.73 11.34
CA ILE A 767 24.32 -19.59 11.15
C ILE A 767 23.88 -18.21 11.61
N ILE A 768 23.26 -17.47 10.69
CA ILE A 768 22.58 -16.20 10.96
C ILE A 768 21.08 -16.38 10.80
N ILE A 769 20.31 -15.71 11.66
CA ILE A 769 18.86 -15.77 11.62
C ILE A 769 18.26 -14.37 11.53
N GLY A 770 17.09 -14.26 10.89
CA GLY A 770 16.34 -13.01 10.76
C GLY A 770 14.90 -13.26 10.36
N GLY A 771 14.10 -12.22 10.36
CA GLY A 771 12.67 -12.26 10.05
C GLY A 771 11.86 -11.44 11.06
N ALA A 772 10.64 -11.04 10.68
CA ALA A 772 9.85 -10.07 11.43
C ALA A 772 9.48 -10.47 12.87
N VAL A 773 9.52 -11.79 13.17
CA VAL A 773 9.20 -12.31 14.52
C VAL A 773 10.45 -12.77 15.27
N VAL A 774 11.61 -12.72 14.62
CA VAL A 774 12.87 -13.17 15.19
C VAL A 774 13.53 -12.03 15.96
N THR A 775 14.09 -12.32 17.12
CA THR A 775 14.75 -11.34 18.00
C THR A 775 16.19 -11.76 18.29
N GLU A 776 17.02 -10.79 18.69
CA GLU A 776 18.40 -11.08 19.09
C GLU A 776 18.47 -12.05 20.29
N SER A 777 17.57 -11.89 21.27
CA SER A 777 17.47 -12.81 22.40
C SER A 777 17.14 -14.24 21.98
N PHE A 778 16.32 -14.43 20.96
CA PHE A 778 16.05 -15.74 20.39
C PHE A 778 17.26 -16.33 19.68
N ALA A 779 18.02 -15.52 18.94
CA ALA A 779 19.26 -15.99 18.32
C ALA A 779 20.27 -16.50 19.35
N GLU A 780 20.42 -15.76 20.47
CA GLU A 780 21.27 -16.18 21.58
C GLU A 780 20.77 -17.47 22.23
N GLU A 781 19.46 -17.58 22.47
CA GLU A 781 18.84 -18.75 23.10
C GLU A 781 19.07 -20.04 22.29
N ILE A 782 18.88 -19.97 20.95
CA ILE A 782 19.10 -21.16 20.10
C ILE A 782 20.57 -21.39 19.77
N GLY A 783 21.43 -20.43 20.09
CA GLY A 783 22.87 -20.49 19.85
C GLY A 783 23.23 -20.33 18.38
N ALA A 784 22.53 -19.45 17.66
CA ALA A 784 22.91 -18.97 16.34
C ALA A 784 24.16 -18.08 16.43
N ASP A 785 24.93 -17.97 15.34
CA ASP A 785 26.17 -17.15 15.32
C ASP A 785 25.90 -15.66 15.11
N GLY A 786 24.71 -15.28 14.68
CA GLY A 786 24.30 -13.91 14.50
C GLY A 786 22.82 -13.73 14.22
N TYR A 787 22.35 -12.50 14.49
CA TYR A 787 21.01 -12.04 14.22
C TYR A 787 21.06 -10.82 13.32
N SER A 788 20.04 -10.65 12.46
CA SER A 788 19.81 -9.46 11.68
C SER A 788 18.35 -9.07 11.68
N ALA A 789 18.05 -7.84 12.06
CA ALA A 789 16.69 -7.29 12.05
C ALA A 789 16.22 -6.98 10.62
N ASP A 790 17.16 -6.67 9.73
CA ASP A 790 16.87 -6.31 8.34
C ASP A 790 17.97 -6.79 7.37
N ALA A 791 17.75 -6.57 6.08
CA ALA A 791 18.65 -7.05 5.03
C ALA A 791 20.02 -6.35 5.02
N ARG A 792 20.10 -5.10 5.46
CA ARG A 792 21.37 -4.36 5.56
C ARG A 792 22.19 -4.84 6.77
N GLU A 793 21.51 -5.06 7.88
CA GLU A 793 22.17 -5.63 9.06
C GLU A 793 22.71 -7.03 8.78
N ALA A 794 21.97 -7.83 7.97
CA ALA A 794 22.44 -9.14 7.54
C ALA A 794 23.81 -9.06 6.84
N VAL A 795 24.02 -8.07 5.96
CA VAL A 795 25.30 -7.84 5.30
C VAL A 795 26.40 -7.48 6.31
N LYS A 796 26.10 -6.61 7.27
CA LYS A 796 27.07 -6.24 8.33
C LYS A 796 27.45 -7.46 9.20
N VAL A 797 26.46 -8.28 9.54
CA VAL A 797 26.68 -9.51 10.33
C VAL A 797 27.54 -10.51 9.54
N VAL A 798 27.23 -10.71 8.25
CA VAL A 798 28.01 -11.57 7.35
C VAL A 798 29.46 -11.10 7.25
N ASN A 799 29.68 -9.79 7.00
CA ASN A 799 31.02 -9.22 6.92
C ASN A 799 31.81 -9.44 8.23
N ARG A 800 31.16 -9.22 9.38
CA ARG A 800 31.76 -9.45 10.71
C ARG A 800 32.14 -10.92 10.93
N LEU A 801 31.26 -11.85 10.55
CA LEU A 801 31.50 -13.29 10.75
C LEU A 801 32.54 -13.86 9.79
N LEU A 802 32.77 -13.21 8.65
CA LEU A 802 33.78 -13.57 7.67
C LEU A 802 35.09 -12.77 7.84
N GLU A 803 35.22 -11.96 8.91
CA GLU A 803 36.41 -11.13 9.22
C GLU A 803 36.82 -10.18 8.08
N LYS A 804 35.84 -9.59 7.41
CA LYS A 804 36.06 -8.61 6.34
C LYS A 804 35.78 -7.18 6.80
#